data_f36b845fc4d06dcd64b1ffbef5b6b6d9
#
_entry.id   f36b845fc4d06dcd64b1ffbef5b6b6d9
#
_cell.length_a   1.000
_cell.length_b   1.000
_cell.length_c   1.000
_cell.angle_alpha   90.00
_cell.angle_beta   90.00
_cell.angle_gamma   90.00
#
_symmetry.space_group_name_H-M   'P 1'
#
loop_
_entity.id
_entity.type
_entity.pdbx_description
1 polymer ?
#
loop_
_entity_poly.entity_id
_entity_poly.type
_entity_poly.pdbx_seq_one_letter_code
_entity_poly.pdbx_strand_id
1 'polypeptide(L)'
;MQQYNVIKAKYPGALLLFRVGDFYETFGEDAIKAAGILGIVLTRRANGAATHIELAGFPHHSLETYLPKLVRAGQRVAICDQLEDPKTTKTIVKRGVTELVTPGVAISDNILQQKSNNYLASLYFEKNSIGIALIDISTGEFLCAQGNSDYIDKLLQSYSPSEVIFPKSRNSDFREKYGDRFYTYMLDDWPYSGDYATETLLKHFGVKSLKGFGIDKLSLGVVAAGVALHYLNETEHRNLQHISAISRIEEDRYLWLDRFTIRNLELVGSANENAHTLAEVLDHTCSPMGARLLRRWIVMPLKELKPINDRLNVVEYLLSQEELRESLQQNIRQIGDLERLISKIGLQKANPREVCQLKKSLKAIETIKRQCEETESASLKAIAEQLNPCASISEKIEIELNPEPPVLIAKGNVMNEGINEELDRLRKIAFGGKGYLLEIQKREAEATGIPSLKVSFNNVFGYYLEVTHSHRDKVPSEWIRKQTLVNAERYITPELKEYEEQILGAEEKIFALESKLYNDLLYSLTEYIKPIQLNAHLIARLDVLLNFANISNKNYYVKPGINDGKIIDIKGGRHPVIEQNLPLGESYITNDVYLDSETQQIIIITGPNMAGKSALLRQTGIIVLMAQMGCFVPAKAAELGLVDKIFTRVGASDNLSSGESTFMVEMNETASILNNISDRSLILLDEIGRGTSTYDGISIAWAIAEYLHNHPSAKAKTLFATHYHELNELTNSFPRVKNFNVSVKEVGHQIIFLRKLVPGGSEHSFGIHVAKLAGMPAKVLSRANDILKKLENERTGGEHIKESIRKVQKQAVQMQMFSIDDPVLVKIRDTLNNLDVNTLTPVEALMKLDEIQRLIKG
;
A
#
# COMPACT_ATOMS: atom_id res chain seq x y z
N MET A 1 -33.02 12.32 -19.55
CA MET A 1 -32.41 13.43 -18.79
C MET A 1 -33.04 13.62 -17.41
N GLN A 2 -34.37 13.66 -17.21
CA GLN A 2 -34.92 13.85 -15.85
C GLN A 2 -34.38 12.84 -14.81
N GLN A 3 -34.40 11.53 -15.12
CA GLN A 3 -33.87 10.50 -14.22
C GLN A 3 -32.36 10.73 -13.94
N TYR A 4 -31.56 11.08 -14.97
CA TYR A 4 -30.14 11.38 -14.81
C TYR A 4 -29.94 12.52 -13.83
N ASN A 5 -30.64 13.65 -14.00
CA ASN A 5 -30.47 14.82 -13.14
C ASN A 5 -30.87 14.54 -11.69
N VAL A 6 -31.95 13.78 -11.46
CA VAL A 6 -32.40 13.38 -10.11
C VAL A 6 -31.36 12.50 -9.42
N ILE A 7 -30.76 11.55 -10.15
CA ILE A 7 -29.72 10.68 -9.61
C ILE A 7 -28.42 11.46 -9.40
N LYS A 8 -28.00 12.29 -10.37
CA LYS A 8 -26.79 13.13 -10.26
C LYS A 8 -26.84 14.06 -9.05
N ALA A 9 -28.00 14.63 -8.76
CA ALA A 9 -28.20 15.49 -7.58
C ALA A 9 -27.96 14.78 -6.23
N LYS A 10 -28.14 13.45 -6.18
CA LYS A 10 -27.82 12.65 -4.99
C LYS A 10 -26.32 12.34 -4.85
N TYR A 11 -25.58 12.34 -5.94
CA TYR A 11 -24.14 12.04 -5.98
C TYR A 11 -23.35 13.18 -6.68
N PRO A 12 -23.38 14.41 -6.14
CA PRO A 12 -22.84 15.59 -6.83
C PRO A 12 -21.32 15.50 -7.08
N GLY A 13 -20.61 14.84 -6.18
CA GLY A 13 -19.13 14.67 -6.26
C GLY A 13 -18.67 13.45 -7.08
N ALA A 14 -19.58 12.66 -7.65
CA ALA A 14 -19.24 11.45 -8.40
C ALA A 14 -19.53 11.61 -9.90
N LEU A 15 -18.69 11.07 -10.76
CA LEU A 15 -18.93 10.91 -12.19
C LEU A 15 -19.99 9.83 -12.37
N LEU A 16 -21.12 10.18 -12.98
CA LEU A 16 -22.25 9.29 -13.14
C LEU A 16 -22.19 8.54 -14.46
N LEU A 17 -21.97 7.23 -14.41
CA LEU A 17 -22.12 6.31 -15.54
C LEU A 17 -23.56 5.81 -15.59
N PHE A 18 -24.35 6.32 -16.52
CA PHE A 18 -25.78 6.07 -16.59
C PHE A 18 -26.11 5.10 -17.72
N ARG A 19 -26.71 3.94 -17.41
CA ARG A 19 -27.04 2.90 -18.38
C ARG A 19 -28.17 3.32 -19.30
N VAL A 20 -27.88 3.41 -20.61
CA VAL A 20 -28.84 3.69 -21.68
C VAL A 20 -28.74 2.59 -22.74
N GLY A 21 -29.66 1.63 -22.71
CA GLY A 21 -29.56 0.45 -23.57
C GLY A 21 -28.26 -0.32 -23.34
N ASP A 22 -27.43 -0.46 -24.40
CA ASP A 22 -26.18 -1.19 -24.35
C ASP A 22 -24.97 -0.31 -24.01
N PHE A 23 -25.18 0.95 -23.62
CA PHE A 23 -24.11 1.89 -23.30
C PHE A 23 -24.21 2.41 -21.87
N TYR A 24 -23.04 2.71 -21.27
CA TYR A 24 -22.95 3.67 -20.19
C TYR A 24 -22.67 5.04 -20.78
N GLU A 25 -23.57 5.98 -20.54
CA GLU A 25 -23.49 7.38 -21.00
C GLU A 25 -23.25 8.30 -19.82
N THR A 26 -22.49 9.35 -20.02
CA THR A 26 -22.27 10.44 -19.07
C THR A 26 -22.46 11.78 -19.75
N PHE A 27 -22.91 12.81 -19.01
CA PHE A 27 -23.36 14.07 -19.59
C PHE A 27 -22.69 15.28 -18.93
N GLY A 28 -22.62 16.41 -19.67
CA GLY A 28 -22.09 17.69 -19.20
C GLY A 28 -20.64 17.60 -18.74
N GLU A 29 -20.33 18.15 -17.57
CA GLU A 29 -18.97 18.15 -17.00
C GLU A 29 -18.42 16.75 -16.80
N ASP A 30 -19.26 15.79 -16.44
CA ASP A 30 -18.84 14.40 -16.28
C ASP A 30 -18.39 13.80 -17.61
N ALA A 31 -19.07 14.18 -18.73
CA ALA A 31 -18.67 13.73 -20.07
C ALA A 31 -17.31 14.30 -20.50
N ILE A 32 -17.06 15.57 -20.20
CA ILE A 32 -15.77 16.23 -20.51
C ILE A 32 -14.63 15.55 -19.74
N LYS A 33 -14.82 15.32 -18.42
CA LYS A 33 -13.84 14.63 -17.58
C LYS A 33 -13.59 13.20 -18.05
N ALA A 34 -14.67 12.45 -18.30
CA ALA A 34 -14.57 11.06 -18.74
C ALA A 34 -13.86 10.96 -20.10
N ALA A 35 -14.22 11.80 -21.07
CA ALA A 35 -13.59 11.81 -22.39
C ALA A 35 -12.07 12.11 -22.30
N GLY A 36 -11.68 13.08 -21.46
CA GLY A 36 -10.28 13.42 -21.25
C GLY A 36 -9.44 12.29 -20.63
N ILE A 37 -10.00 11.60 -19.61
CA ILE A 37 -9.30 10.51 -18.90
C ILE A 37 -9.27 9.23 -19.74
N LEU A 38 -10.38 8.89 -20.40
CA LEU A 38 -10.53 7.63 -21.11
C LEU A 38 -9.99 7.66 -22.55
N GLY A 39 -9.79 8.85 -23.11
CA GLY A 39 -9.43 9.02 -24.51
C GLY A 39 -10.55 8.64 -25.48
N ILE A 40 -11.82 8.77 -25.07
CA ILE A 40 -13.02 8.49 -25.89
C ILE A 40 -13.60 9.77 -26.51
N VAL A 41 -14.40 9.59 -27.55
CA VAL A 41 -14.97 10.72 -28.29
C VAL A 41 -15.99 11.47 -27.43
N LEU A 42 -15.80 12.79 -27.32
CA LEU A 42 -16.79 13.71 -26.75
C LEU A 42 -17.75 14.16 -27.87
N THR A 43 -19.04 13.84 -27.69
CA THR A 43 -20.10 14.23 -28.64
C THR A 43 -21.07 15.21 -27.98
N ARG A 44 -22.07 15.66 -28.73
CA ARG A 44 -23.13 16.54 -28.22
C ARG A 44 -24.50 15.94 -28.53
N ARG A 45 -25.37 15.97 -27.56
CA ARG A 45 -26.78 15.53 -27.71
C ARG A 45 -27.73 16.72 -27.59
N ALA A 46 -28.68 16.81 -28.50
CA ALA A 46 -29.71 17.83 -28.44
C ALA A 46 -30.57 17.61 -27.18
N ASN A 47 -30.79 18.66 -26.37
CA ASN A 47 -31.59 18.67 -25.16
C ASN A 47 -32.67 19.73 -25.27
N GLY A 48 -33.72 19.45 -26.07
CA GLY A 48 -34.76 20.41 -26.42
C GLY A 48 -34.44 21.28 -27.64
N ALA A 49 -35.26 22.29 -27.91
CA ALA A 49 -35.20 23.02 -29.18
C ALA A 49 -33.96 23.94 -29.39
N ALA A 50 -33.17 24.22 -28.40
CA ALA A 50 -32.05 25.20 -28.47
C ALA A 50 -30.77 24.90 -27.69
N THR A 51 -30.70 23.79 -26.94
CA THR A 51 -29.53 23.49 -26.10
C THR A 51 -28.90 22.16 -26.46
N HIS A 52 -27.58 22.12 -26.49
CA HIS A 52 -26.81 20.90 -26.63
C HIS A 52 -26.10 20.61 -25.30
N ILE A 53 -26.00 19.34 -24.93
CA ILE A 53 -25.28 18.88 -23.76
C ILE A 53 -24.17 17.94 -24.23
N GLU A 54 -22.99 18.06 -23.65
CA GLU A 54 -21.87 17.16 -23.90
C GLU A 54 -22.23 15.74 -23.48
N LEU A 55 -21.82 14.77 -24.29
CA LEU A 55 -22.06 13.34 -24.11
C LEU A 55 -20.77 12.57 -24.40
N ALA A 56 -20.42 11.69 -23.48
CA ALA A 56 -19.43 10.64 -23.71
C ALA A 56 -19.98 9.31 -23.22
N GLY A 57 -19.59 8.21 -23.87
CA GLY A 57 -20.08 6.91 -23.47
C GLY A 57 -19.30 5.77 -24.11
N PHE A 58 -19.49 4.59 -23.54
CA PHE A 58 -18.86 3.34 -24.00
C PHE A 58 -19.83 2.16 -23.80
N PRO A 59 -19.64 1.06 -24.57
CA PRO A 59 -20.49 -0.13 -24.42
C PRO A 59 -20.45 -0.69 -22.99
N HIS A 60 -21.59 -1.09 -22.45
CA HIS A 60 -21.68 -1.51 -21.06
C HIS A 60 -20.80 -2.72 -20.71
N HIS A 61 -20.58 -3.64 -21.67
CA HIS A 61 -19.70 -4.79 -21.50
C HIS A 61 -18.20 -4.42 -21.37
N SER A 62 -17.87 -3.17 -21.69
CA SER A 62 -16.50 -2.63 -21.56
C SER A 62 -16.27 -1.90 -20.23
N LEU A 63 -17.22 -1.96 -19.29
CA LEU A 63 -17.09 -1.31 -17.97
C LEU A 63 -15.79 -1.69 -17.25
N GLU A 64 -15.45 -2.99 -17.25
CA GLU A 64 -14.23 -3.49 -16.61
C GLU A 64 -12.94 -2.94 -17.22
N THR A 65 -12.98 -2.42 -18.45
CA THR A 65 -11.82 -1.80 -19.11
C THR A 65 -11.71 -0.31 -18.80
N TYR A 66 -12.83 0.40 -18.70
CA TYR A 66 -12.86 1.86 -18.57
C TYR A 66 -12.95 2.34 -17.12
N LEU A 67 -13.72 1.65 -16.26
CA LEU A 67 -13.85 1.98 -14.84
C LEU A 67 -12.48 2.08 -14.11
N PRO A 68 -11.54 1.14 -14.29
CA PRO A 68 -10.24 1.24 -13.64
C PRO A 68 -9.46 2.51 -13.99
N LYS A 69 -9.57 2.99 -15.22
CA LYS A 69 -8.89 4.23 -15.65
C LYS A 69 -9.44 5.47 -14.93
N LEU A 70 -10.76 5.53 -14.77
CA LEU A 70 -11.42 6.63 -14.05
C LEU A 70 -11.05 6.62 -12.57
N VAL A 71 -11.12 5.47 -11.92
CA VAL A 71 -10.83 5.33 -10.48
C VAL A 71 -9.35 5.60 -10.19
N ARG A 72 -8.41 5.09 -11.00
CA ARG A 72 -6.97 5.38 -10.87
C ARG A 72 -6.63 6.85 -11.11
N ALA A 73 -7.43 7.56 -11.90
CA ALA A 73 -7.33 9.01 -12.04
C ALA A 73 -7.98 9.79 -10.87
N GLY A 74 -8.32 9.10 -9.76
CA GLY A 74 -8.88 9.70 -8.56
C GLY A 74 -10.36 10.07 -8.66
N GLN A 75 -11.09 9.59 -9.68
CA GLN A 75 -12.51 9.89 -9.81
C GLN A 75 -13.36 8.95 -8.97
N ARG A 76 -14.36 9.50 -8.31
CA ARG A 76 -15.46 8.75 -7.70
C ARG A 76 -16.48 8.48 -8.80
N VAL A 77 -16.87 7.23 -9.00
CA VAL A 77 -17.72 6.82 -10.13
C VAL A 77 -18.97 6.13 -9.63
N ALA A 78 -20.13 6.74 -9.88
CA ALA A 78 -21.44 6.14 -9.57
C ALA A 78 -21.91 5.32 -10.79
N ILE A 79 -22.08 4.02 -10.60
CA ILE A 79 -22.59 3.10 -11.63
C ILE A 79 -24.10 3.03 -11.47
N CYS A 80 -24.81 3.47 -12.49
CA CYS A 80 -26.28 3.51 -12.51
C CYS A 80 -26.81 2.52 -13.54
N ASP A 81 -27.40 1.43 -13.05
CA ASP A 81 -27.97 0.37 -13.86
C ASP A 81 -29.51 0.38 -13.92
N GLN A 82 -30.05 -0.42 -14.84
CA GLN A 82 -31.47 -0.69 -14.95
C GLN A 82 -31.91 -1.65 -13.84
N LEU A 83 -32.87 -1.25 -13.03
CA LEU A 83 -33.40 -2.05 -11.91
C LEU A 83 -34.56 -2.98 -12.34
N GLU A 84 -35.03 -2.83 -13.55
CA GLU A 84 -36.14 -3.59 -14.13
C GLU A 84 -35.75 -4.12 -15.51
N ASP A 85 -36.31 -5.26 -15.90
CA ASP A 85 -36.08 -5.80 -17.26
C ASP A 85 -36.83 -4.94 -18.29
N PRO A 86 -36.10 -4.40 -19.30
CA PRO A 86 -36.71 -3.61 -20.38
C PRO A 86 -37.78 -4.36 -21.16
N LYS A 87 -37.76 -5.70 -21.24
CA LYS A 87 -38.70 -6.53 -21.97
C LYS A 87 -40.04 -6.65 -21.28
N THR A 88 -40.08 -6.51 -19.96
CA THR A 88 -41.30 -6.65 -19.14
C THR A 88 -41.99 -5.30 -18.82
N THR A 89 -41.28 -4.19 -19.01
CA THR A 89 -41.70 -2.84 -18.59
C THR A 89 -42.30 -2.07 -19.75
N LYS A 90 -43.57 -1.65 -19.62
CA LYS A 90 -44.26 -0.81 -20.64
C LYS A 90 -43.98 0.69 -20.53
N THR A 91 -43.29 1.10 -19.46
CA THR A 91 -42.92 2.49 -19.16
C THR A 91 -41.39 2.68 -19.24
N ILE A 92 -40.88 3.88 -18.89
CA ILE A 92 -39.42 4.12 -18.80
C ILE A 92 -38.89 3.28 -17.68
N VAL A 93 -37.90 2.40 -17.98
CA VAL A 93 -37.23 1.52 -17.05
C VAL A 93 -36.62 2.32 -15.88
N LYS A 94 -36.89 1.89 -14.67
CA LYS A 94 -36.31 2.50 -13.47
C LYS A 94 -34.81 2.20 -13.42
N ARG A 95 -34.04 3.20 -13.04
CA ARG A 95 -32.61 3.13 -12.88
C ARG A 95 -32.21 3.59 -11.48
N GLY A 96 -31.13 3.01 -10.94
CA GLY A 96 -30.59 3.39 -9.65
C GLY A 96 -29.11 3.15 -9.61
N VAL A 97 -28.42 3.83 -8.70
CA VAL A 97 -27.01 3.57 -8.44
C VAL A 97 -26.90 2.23 -7.73
N THR A 98 -26.19 1.30 -8.34
CA THR A 98 -25.93 -0.05 -7.81
C THR A 98 -24.62 -0.09 -7.04
N GLU A 99 -23.68 0.78 -7.39
CA GLU A 99 -22.37 0.85 -6.74
C GLU A 99 -21.76 2.25 -6.93
N LEU A 100 -21.14 2.78 -5.88
CA LEU A 100 -20.29 3.97 -5.95
C LEU A 100 -18.83 3.53 -5.73
N VAL A 101 -18.06 3.48 -6.81
CA VAL A 101 -16.66 3.07 -6.77
C VAL A 101 -15.77 4.30 -6.58
N THR A 102 -14.91 4.26 -5.56
CA THR A 102 -13.93 5.30 -5.26
C THR A 102 -12.53 4.70 -5.12
N PRO A 103 -11.45 5.48 -5.14
CA PRO A 103 -10.10 4.93 -5.00
C PRO A 103 -9.91 4.04 -3.77
N GLY A 104 -10.50 4.40 -2.62
CA GLY A 104 -10.34 3.69 -1.34
C GLY A 104 -11.28 2.50 -1.14
N VAL A 105 -12.36 2.36 -1.93
CA VAL A 105 -13.36 1.29 -1.76
C VAL A 105 -13.52 0.40 -3.00
N ALA A 106 -12.51 0.36 -3.86
CA ALA A 106 -12.50 -0.52 -5.01
C ALA A 106 -12.31 -2.00 -4.60
N ILE A 107 -13.05 -2.90 -5.27
CA ILE A 107 -13.01 -4.35 -5.03
C ILE A 107 -12.53 -5.11 -6.27
N SER A 108 -12.69 -4.54 -7.46
CA SER A 108 -12.36 -5.19 -8.73
C SER A 108 -10.86 -5.41 -8.87
N ASP A 109 -10.46 -6.64 -9.22
CA ASP A 109 -9.05 -7.01 -9.45
C ASP A 109 -8.39 -6.17 -10.57
N ASN A 110 -9.17 -5.65 -11.51
CA ASN A 110 -8.69 -4.79 -12.59
C ASN A 110 -8.27 -3.38 -12.08
N ILE A 111 -8.79 -2.96 -10.92
CA ILE A 111 -8.43 -1.68 -10.27
C ILE A 111 -7.29 -1.90 -9.29
N LEU A 112 -7.36 -2.96 -8.52
CA LEU A 112 -6.45 -3.27 -7.42
C LEU A 112 -5.09 -3.75 -7.90
N GLN A 113 -4.04 -3.39 -7.17
CA GLN A 113 -2.74 -4.01 -7.30
C GLN A 113 -2.71 -5.29 -6.45
N GLN A 114 -2.24 -6.41 -7.01
CA GLN A 114 -2.29 -7.70 -6.31
C GLN A 114 -1.42 -7.72 -5.04
N LYS A 115 -0.23 -7.13 -5.09
CA LYS A 115 0.78 -7.17 -4.04
C LYS A 115 0.70 -6.02 -3.04
N SER A 116 -0.35 -5.19 -3.10
CA SER A 116 -0.56 -4.08 -2.16
C SER A 116 -1.99 -4.03 -1.66
N ASN A 117 -2.18 -3.54 -0.44
CA ASN A 117 -3.49 -3.25 0.12
C ASN A 117 -4.07 -1.98 -0.52
N ASN A 118 -5.39 -1.84 -0.43
CA ASN A 118 -6.14 -0.67 -0.90
C ASN A 118 -6.89 -0.03 0.26
N TYR A 119 -6.18 0.76 1.05
CA TYR A 119 -6.77 1.35 2.24
C TYR A 119 -7.58 2.61 1.95
N LEU A 120 -8.76 2.68 2.56
CA LEU A 120 -9.47 3.90 2.90
C LEU A 120 -9.02 4.32 4.29
N ALA A 121 -8.58 5.56 4.47
CA ALA A 121 -8.28 6.15 5.77
C ALA A 121 -9.38 7.11 6.19
N SER A 122 -9.87 7.00 7.42
CA SER A 122 -10.76 7.97 8.05
C SER A 122 -10.01 8.70 9.15
N LEU A 123 -10.05 10.03 9.17
CA LEU A 123 -9.38 10.86 10.16
C LEU A 123 -10.39 11.67 10.97
N TYR A 124 -10.15 11.75 12.27
CA TYR A 124 -10.90 12.64 13.16
C TYR A 124 -9.94 13.47 14.02
N PHE A 125 -10.11 14.79 14.03
CA PHE A 125 -9.18 15.76 14.63
C PHE A 125 -9.74 16.33 15.92
N GLU A 126 -8.94 16.28 16.96
CA GLU A 126 -9.10 17.04 18.19
C GLU A 126 -7.85 17.86 18.47
N LYS A 127 -7.90 18.84 19.40
CA LYS A 127 -6.84 19.86 19.59
C LYS A 127 -5.39 19.37 19.45
N ASN A 128 -5.00 18.30 20.12
CA ASN A 128 -3.63 17.78 20.14
C ASN A 128 -3.52 16.30 19.75
N SER A 129 -4.62 15.68 19.35
CA SER A 129 -4.66 14.24 19.02
C SER A 129 -5.53 13.98 17.81
N ILE A 130 -5.19 12.99 17.04
CA ILE A 130 -5.91 12.59 15.84
C ILE A 130 -6.24 11.09 15.97
N GLY A 131 -7.50 10.73 15.70
CA GLY A 131 -7.92 9.36 15.50
C GLY A 131 -7.81 8.97 14.04
N ILE A 132 -7.33 7.78 13.77
CA ILE A 132 -7.26 7.20 12.43
C ILE A 132 -7.90 5.82 12.42
N ALA A 133 -8.64 5.54 11.36
CA ALA A 133 -9.06 4.19 11.02
C ALA A 133 -8.65 3.89 9.57
N LEU A 134 -8.12 2.71 9.34
CA LEU A 134 -7.68 2.22 8.03
C LEU A 134 -8.48 0.95 7.71
N ILE A 135 -9.17 0.94 6.59
CA ILE A 135 -9.98 -0.20 6.18
C ILE A 135 -9.66 -0.57 4.73
N ASP A 136 -9.40 -1.85 4.49
CA ASP A 136 -9.28 -2.42 3.15
C ASP A 136 -10.47 -3.35 2.90
N ILE A 137 -11.47 -2.86 2.17
CA ILE A 137 -12.67 -3.62 1.86
C ILE A 137 -12.37 -4.87 1.02
N SER A 138 -11.29 -4.88 0.25
CA SER A 138 -10.91 -5.99 -0.60
C SER A 138 -10.34 -7.18 0.16
N THR A 139 -9.80 -6.95 1.37
CA THR A 139 -9.19 -7.99 2.24
C THR A 139 -9.97 -8.21 3.53
N GLY A 140 -10.83 -7.26 3.89
CA GLY A 140 -11.55 -7.25 5.18
C GLY A 140 -10.70 -6.78 6.35
N GLU A 141 -9.51 -6.23 6.11
CA GLU A 141 -8.66 -5.71 7.16
C GLU A 141 -9.17 -4.36 7.66
N PHE A 142 -9.28 -4.23 8.99
CA PHE A 142 -9.74 -3.02 9.64
C PHE A 142 -8.85 -2.70 10.85
N LEU A 143 -8.17 -1.55 10.80
CA LEU A 143 -7.19 -1.10 11.77
C LEU A 143 -7.60 0.23 12.37
N CYS A 144 -7.22 0.47 13.63
CA CYS A 144 -7.56 1.68 14.35
C CYS A 144 -6.39 2.13 15.23
N ALA A 145 -6.15 3.44 15.27
CA ALA A 145 -5.15 4.07 16.14
C ALA A 145 -5.58 5.48 16.55
N GLN A 146 -4.88 6.01 17.55
CA GLN A 146 -5.01 7.38 18.02
C GLN A 146 -3.66 7.85 18.54
N GLY A 147 -3.28 9.09 18.23
CA GLY A 147 -2.02 9.67 18.69
C GLY A 147 -1.81 11.10 18.25
N ASN A 148 -0.60 11.59 18.42
CA ASN A 148 -0.21 12.92 17.94
C ASN A 148 -0.09 12.97 16.41
N SER A 149 0.11 14.17 15.87
CA SER A 149 0.20 14.39 14.43
C SER A 149 1.32 13.58 13.76
N ASP A 150 2.48 13.45 14.41
CA ASP A 150 3.65 12.77 13.85
C ASP A 150 3.42 11.26 13.73
N TYR A 151 2.76 10.67 14.74
CA TYR A 151 2.38 9.26 14.71
C TYR A 151 1.36 8.96 13.61
N ILE A 152 0.36 9.82 13.43
CA ILE A 152 -0.64 9.65 12.38
C ILE A 152 -0.03 9.86 10.99
N ASP A 153 0.88 10.84 10.80
CA ASP A 153 1.60 11.01 9.54
C ASP A 153 2.46 9.77 9.20
N LYS A 154 3.12 9.17 10.20
CA LYS A 154 3.82 7.88 10.04
C LYS A 154 2.88 6.79 9.54
N LEU A 155 1.70 6.63 10.18
CA LEU A 155 0.74 5.60 9.76
C LEU A 155 0.23 5.84 8.34
N LEU A 156 -0.13 7.08 7.99
CA LEU A 156 -0.53 7.45 6.63
C LEU A 156 0.56 7.13 5.60
N GLN A 157 1.82 7.36 5.94
CA GLN A 157 2.95 7.03 5.06
C GLN A 157 3.18 5.51 4.97
N SER A 158 3.11 4.79 6.09
CA SER A 158 3.36 3.35 6.13
C SER A 158 2.28 2.55 5.41
N TYR A 159 1.02 2.95 5.56
CA TYR A 159 -0.13 2.27 4.93
C TYR A 159 -0.51 2.84 3.57
N SER A 160 -0.05 4.05 3.22
CA SER A 160 -0.26 4.70 1.93
C SER A 160 -1.70 4.58 1.41
N PRO A 161 -2.70 5.14 2.13
CA PRO A 161 -4.10 4.97 1.77
C PRO A 161 -4.40 5.56 0.38
N SER A 162 -5.24 4.86 -0.37
CA SER A 162 -5.69 5.30 -1.71
C SER A 162 -6.71 6.44 -1.64
N GLU A 163 -7.37 6.61 -0.50
CA GLU A 163 -8.35 7.67 -0.25
C GLU A 163 -8.35 8.02 1.23
N VAL A 164 -8.50 9.32 1.55
CA VAL A 164 -8.62 9.82 2.91
C VAL A 164 -9.91 10.60 3.09
N ILE A 165 -10.70 10.23 4.09
CA ILE A 165 -11.94 10.93 4.45
C ILE A 165 -11.78 11.65 5.79
N PHE A 166 -12.38 12.84 5.89
CA PHE A 166 -12.32 13.67 7.09
C PHE A 166 -13.51 14.67 7.14
N PRO A 167 -13.79 15.30 8.31
CA PRO A 167 -14.89 16.27 8.45
C PRO A 167 -14.68 17.51 7.60
N LYS A 168 -15.74 18.03 6.96
CA LYS A 168 -15.70 19.28 6.17
C LYS A 168 -15.17 20.48 6.97
N SER A 169 -15.53 20.58 8.25
CA SER A 169 -15.08 21.65 9.14
C SER A 169 -13.56 21.65 9.38
N ARG A 170 -12.87 20.55 9.09
CA ARG A 170 -11.42 20.38 9.31
C ARG A 170 -10.59 20.46 8.03
N ASN A 171 -11.16 20.99 6.94
CA ASN A 171 -10.45 21.08 5.66
C ASN A 171 -9.18 21.93 5.74
N SER A 172 -9.22 23.08 6.44
CA SER A 172 -8.04 23.93 6.65
C SER A 172 -6.92 23.17 7.39
N ASP A 173 -7.26 22.53 8.51
CA ASP A 173 -6.33 21.78 9.35
C ASP A 173 -5.68 20.62 8.57
N PHE A 174 -6.48 19.94 7.73
CA PHE A 174 -5.98 18.86 6.88
C PHE A 174 -5.04 19.39 5.80
N ARG A 175 -5.44 20.45 5.08
CA ARG A 175 -4.64 21.04 3.99
C ARG A 175 -3.32 21.64 4.49
N GLU A 176 -3.31 22.26 5.65
CA GLU A 176 -2.09 22.78 6.28
C GLU A 176 -1.08 21.68 6.59
N LYS A 177 -1.55 20.51 7.09
CA LYS A 177 -0.67 19.40 7.50
C LYS A 177 -0.24 18.50 6.36
N TYR A 178 -1.17 18.16 5.46
CA TYR A 178 -0.97 17.10 4.48
C TYR A 178 -0.97 17.58 3.03
N GLY A 179 -1.40 18.84 2.76
CA GLY A 179 -1.48 19.40 1.41
C GLY A 179 -2.39 18.57 0.48
N ASP A 180 -1.91 18.33 -0.74
CA ASP A 180 -2.62 17.58 -1.79
C ASP A 180 -2.03 16.17 -2.01
N ARG A 181 -1.41 15.59 -0.98
CA ARG A 181 -0.72 14.28 -1.07
C ARG A 181 -1.66 13.10 -1.31
N PHE A 182 -2.94 13.22 -0.95
CA PHE A 182 -3.91 12.12 -0.98
C PHE A 182 -5.13 12.49 -1.81
N TYR A 183 -5.76 11.50 -2.41
CA TYR A 183 -7.14 11.66 -2.85
C TYR A 183 -8.03 11.79 -1.63
N THR A 184 -8.82 12.87 -1.56
CA THR A 184 -9.59 13.20 -0.38
C THR A 184 -11.07 13.34 -0.66
N TYR A 185 -11.88 12.94 0.33
CA TYR A 185 -13.29 13.24 0.34
C TYR A 185 -13.72 13.81 1.71
N MET A 186 -14.42 14.92 1.68
CA MET A 186 -14.91 15.59 2.88
C MET A 186 -16.34 15.15 3.18
N LEU A 187 -16.56 14.54 4.34
CA LEU A 187 -17.89 14.20 4.85
C LEU A 187 -18.48 15.32 5.69
N ASP A 188 -19.79 15.34 5.80
CA ASP A 188 -20.49 16.17 6.75
C ASP A 188 -20.05 15.86 8.20
N ASP A 189 -20.17 16.82 9.11
CA ASP A 189 -19.61 16.65 10.47
C ASP A 189 -20.45 15.74 11.37
N TRP A 190 -21.73 15.51 11.06
CA TRP A 190 -22.63 14.76 11.91
C TRP A 190 -22.25 13.28 12.13
N PRO A 191 -21.66 12.52 11.15
CA PRO A 191 -21.24 11.14 11.40
C PRO A 191 -20.08 11.03 12.39
N TYR A 192 -19.32 12.12 12.58
CA TYR A 192 -18.20 12.19 13.52
C TYR A 192 -18.65 12.38 14.97
N SER A 193 -19.86 11.98 15.31
CA SER A 193 -20.34 11.89 16.69
C SER A 193 -19.85 10.60 17.34
N GLY A 194 -19.33 10.70 18.58
CA GLY A 194 -18.85 9.52 19.34
C GLY A 194 -19.93 8.47 19.57
N ASP A 195 -21.17 8.90 19.88
CA ASP A 195 -22.30 8.00 20.12
C ASP A 195 -22.70 7.27 18.82
N TYR A 196 -22.85 8.00 17.72
CA TYR A 196 -23.20 7.42 16.43
C TYR A 196 -22.12 6.44 15.93
N ALA A 197 -20.86 6.81 16.01
CA ALA A 197 -19.76 5.98 15.59
C ALA A 197 -19.68 4.68 16.41
N THR A 198 -19.84 4.79 17.73
CA THR A 198 -19.85 3.63 18.63
C THR A 198 -21.03 2.71 18.35
N GLU A 199 -22.24 3.24 18.17
CA GLU A 199 -23.43 2.46 17.82
C GLU A 199 -23.25 1.73 16.47
N THR A 200 -22.68 2.41 15.48
CA THR A 200 -22.40 1.84 14.15
C THR A 200 -21.47 0.63 14.26
N LEU A 201 -20.38 0.74 15.03
CA LEU A 201 -19.45 -0.37 15.26
C LEU A 201 -20.08 -1.52 16.06
N LEU A 202 -20.82 -1.24 17.14
CA LEU A 202 -21.49 -2.24 17.95
C LEU A 202 -22.51 -3.04 17.13
N LYS A 203 -23.28 -2.35 16.29
CA LYS A 203 -24.27 -2.96 15.39
C LYS A 203 -23.57 -3.82 14.32
N HIS A 204 -22.50 -3.32 13.71
CA HIS A 204 -21.77 -4.03 12.65
C HIS A 204 -21.15 -5.33 13.18
N PHE A 205 -20.47 -5.30 14.32
CA PHE A 205 -19.85 -6.50 14.89
C PHE A 205 -20.81 -7.38 15.70
N GLY A 206 -22.06 -6.95 15.95
CA GLY A 206 -23.03 -7.70 16.74
C GLY A 206 -22.64 -7.85 18.20
N VAL A 207 -21.91 -6.89 18.78
CA VAL A 207 -21.37 -6.94 20.14
C VAL A 207 -21.97 -5.85 21.03
N LYS A 208 -21.92 -6.07 22.35
CA LYS A 208 -22.39 -5.08 23.32
C LYS A 208 -21.29 -4.12 23.81
N SER A 209 -20.03 -4.40 23.51
CA SER A 209 -18.88 -3.59 23.94
C SER A 209 -17.69 -3.76 22.98
N LEU A 210 -16.93 -2.70 22.77
CA LEU A 210 -15.69 -2.71 21.97
C LEU A 210 -14.46 -3.15 22.74
N LYS A 211 -14.59 -3.48 24.05
CA LYS A 211 -13.46 -3.93 24.89
C LYS A 211 -12.77 -5.17 24.36
N GLY A 212 -13.54 -6.11 23.77
CA GLY A 212 -12.97 -7.32 23.18
C GLY A 212 -12.02 -7.09 22.02
N PHE A 213 -12.10 -5.93 21.37
CA PHE A 213 -11.20 -5.50 20.29
C PHE A 213 -10.02 -4.64 20.79
N GLY A 214 -9.99 -4.26 22.08
CA GLY A 214 -8.94 -3.44 22.67
C GLY A 214 -8.92 -1.98 22.22
N ILE A 215 -10.01 -1.46 21.65
CA ILE A 215 -10.14 -0.10 21.12
C ILE A 215 -11.01 0.82 21.96
N ASP A 216 -11.58 0.35 23.05
CA ASP A 216 -12.49 1.11 23.92
C ASP A 216 -11.86 2.38 24.52
N LYS A 217 -10.53 2.43 24.65
CA LYS A 217 -9.78 3.60 25.14
C LYS A 217 -9.39 4.58 24.02
N LEU A 218 -9.59 4.24 22.76
CA LEU A 218 -9.23 5.06 21.60
C LEU A 218 -10.44 5.89 21.14
N SER A 219 -10.89 6.86 21.96
CA SER A 219 -12.12 7.63 21.70
C SER A 219 -12.16 8.22 20.27
N LEU A 220 -11.09 8.87 19.83
CA LEU A 220 -11.00 9.48 18.50
C LEU A 220 -10.84 8.40 17.40
N GLY A 221 -10.10 7.33 17.68
CA GLY A 221 -9.96 6.19 16.79
C GLY A 221 -11.29 5.48 16.55
N VAL A 222 -12.13 5.33 17.58
CA VAL A 222 -13.48 4.76 17.49
C VAL A 222 -14.37 5.63 16.62
N VAL A 223 -14.31 6.96 16.76
CA VAL A 223 -15.04 7.89 15.87
C VAL A 223 -14.61 7.70 14.43
N ALA A 224 -13.31 7.72 14.15
CA ALA A 224 -12.77 7.51 12.81
C ALA A 224 -13.21 6.16 12.22
N ALA A 225 -13.21 5.09 13.03
CA ALA A 225 -13.62 3.76 12.60
C ALA A 225 -15.13 3.66 12.29
N GLY A 226 -15.98 4.24 13.13
CA GLY A 226 -17.44 4.27 12.87
C GLY A 226 -17.78 5.04 11.58
N VAL A 227 -17.07 6.15 11.32
CA VAL A 227 -17.25 6.93 10.09
C VAL A 227 -16.73 6.16 8.86
N ALA A 228 -15.65 5.38 8.96
CA ALA A 228 -15.21 4.53 7.86
C ALA A 228 -16.31 3.54 7.43
N LEU A 229 -16.98 2.88 8.39
CA LEU A 229 -18.12 2.01 8.09
C LEU A 229 -19.35 2.77 7.54
N HIS A 230 -19.62 3.98 8.07
CA HIS A 230 -20.66 4.84 7.54
C HIS A 230 -20.42 5.15 6.06
N TYR A 231 -19.19 5.53 5.71
CA TYR A 231 -18.81 5.82 4.32
C TYR A 231 -18.97 4.61 3.39
N LEU A 232 -18.66 3.40 3.85
CA LEU A 232 -18.90 2.18 3.08
C LEU A 232 -20.39 1.97 2.80
N ASN A 233 -21.26 2.29 3.76
CA ASN A 233 -22.70 2.25 3.54
C ASN A 233 -23.19 3.33 2.55
N GLU A 234 -22.67 4.56 2.61
CA GLU A 234 -22.97 5.61 1.64
C GLU A 234 -22.49 5.27 0.22
N THR A 235 -21.46 4.45 0.09
CA THR A 235 -20.96 3.95 -1.19
C THR A 235 -21.68 2.67 -1.67
N GLU A 236 -22.84 2.36 -1.10
CA GLU A 236 -23.72 1.22 -1.44
C GLU A 236 -23.11 -0.17 -1.16
N HIS A 237 -22.10 -0.25 -0.29
CA HIS A 237 -21.55 -1.52 0.16
C HIS A 237 -22.32 -2.01 1.39
N ARG A 238 -23.37 -2.81 1.17
CA ARG A 238 -24.31 -3.23 2.23
C ARG A 238 -23.93 -4.53 2.93
N ASN A 239 -23.24 -5.44 2.25
CA ASN A 239 -22.84 -6.75 2.78
C ASN A 239 -21.39 -6.71 3.23
N LEU A 240 -21.12 -6.33 4.48
CA LEU A 240 -19.76 -6.15 5.01
C LEU A 240 -19.35 -7.25 6.01
N GLN A 241 -19.95 -8.45 5.91
CA GLN A 241 -19.72 -9.57 6.85
C GLN A 241 -18.25 -10.02 6.90
N HIS A 242 -17.50 -9.82 5.83
CA HIS A 242 -16.06 -10.13 5.76
C HIS A 242 -15.21 -9.15 6.59
N ILE A 243 -15.71 -7.98 6.96
CA ILE A 243 -15.08 -7.10 7.95
C ILE A 243 -15.48 -7.62 9.34
N SER A 244 -14.82 -8.70 9.77
CA SER A 244 -15.24 -9.50 10.94
C SER A 244 -14.62 -9.05 12.24
N ALA A 245 -13.59 -8.19 12.22
CA ALA A 245 -12.89 -7.68 13.38
C ALA A 245 -12.22 -6.33 13.10
N ILE A 246 -11.93 -5.58 14.14
CA ILE A 246 -11.10 -4.37 14.11
C ILE A 246 -9.92 -4.57 15.07
N SER A 247 -8.72 -4.18 14.62
CA SER A 247 -7.49 -4.33 15.39
C SER A 247 -6.88 -2.98 15.73
N ARG A 248 -6.36 -2.86 16.97
CA ARG A 248 -5.58 -1.70 17.38
C ARG A 248 -4.17 -1.77 16.81
N ILE A 249 -3.65 -0.66 16.27
CA ILE A 249 -2.24 -0.50 15.97
C ILE A 249 -1.55 -0.01 17.24
N GLU A 250 -0.65 -0.83 17.81
CA GLU A 250 0.11 -0.51 19.01
C GLU A 250 1.44 0.16 18.61
N GLU A 251 1.60 1.44 18.95
CA GLU A 251 2.81 2.21 18.66
C GLU A 251 4.06 1.56 19.28
N ASP A 252 3.92 1.11 20.53
CA ASP A 252 5.01 0.56 21.31
C ASP A 252 5.55 -0.79 20.83
N ARG A 253 4.84 -1.48 19.96
CA ARG A 253 5.21 -2.81 19.46
C ARG A 253 6.20 -2.78 18.31
N TYR A 254 6.25 -1.66 17.60
CA TYR A 254 7.01 -1.55 16.35
C TYR A 254 8.13 -0.53 16.44
N LEU A 255 9.23 -0.82 15.76
CA LEU A 255 10.31 0.10 15.52
C LEU A 255 9.78 1.36 14.82
N TRP A 256 10.17 2.52 15.35
CA TRP A 256 9.77 3.79 14.79
C TRP A 256 10.60 4.11 13.53
N LEU A 257 9.88 4.28 12.43
CA LEU A 257 10.41 4.82 11.17
C LEU A 257 9.58 6.05 10.82
N ASP A 258 10.19 7.21 10.70
CA ASP A 258 9.49 8.38 10.19
C ASP A 258 9.33 8.32 8.65
N ARG A 259 8.52 9.23 8.12
CA ARG A 259 8.26 9.29 6.66
C ARG A 259 9.55 9.48 5.84
N PHE A 260 10.48 10.24 6.39
CA PHE A 260 11.75 10.54 5.72
C PHE A 260 12.62 9.27 5.66
N THR A 261 12.67 8.52 6.73
CA THR A 261 13.40 7.25 6.80
C THR A 261 12.87 6.21 5.82
N ILE A 262 11.54 6.03 5.73
CA ILE A 262 10.91 5.10 4.77
C ILE A 262 11.31 5.48 3.34
N ARG A 263 11.28 6.78 3.00
CA ARG A 263 11.67 7.30 1.68
C ARG A 263 13.18 7.20 1.43
N ASN A 264 13.99 7.66 2.40
CA ASN A 264 15.44 7.77 2.22
C ASN A 264 16.14 6.39 2.16
N LEU A 265 15.58 5.37 2.82
CA LEU A 265 16.04 3.99 2.70
C LEU A 265 15.40 3.25 1.51
N GLU A 266 14.50 3.90 0.75
CA GLU A 266 13.80 3.33 -0.40
C GLU A 266 13.15 1.97 -0.06
N LEU A 267 12.41 1.93 1.05
CA LEU A 267 11.89 0.67 1.59
C LEU A 267 10.80 0.04 0.73
N VAL A 268 9.78 0.82 0.34
CA VAL A 268 8.58 0.33 -0.39
C VAL A 268 8.23 1.17 -1.61
N GLY A 269 8.89 2.29 -1.81
CA GLY A 269 8.73 3.20 -2.95
C GLY A 269 9.97 4.07 -3.10
N SER A 270 10.23 4.54 -4.31
CA SER A 270 11.28 5.50 -4.65
C SER A 270 10.71 6.66 -5.45
N ALA A 271 11.31 7.84 -5.31
CA ALA A 271 11.02 9.00 -6.15
C ALA A 271 11.55 8.83 -7.59
N ASN A 272 12.47 7.91 -7.80
CA ASN A 272 13.04 7.58 -9.10
C ASN A 272 12.36 6.32 -9.65
N GLU A 273 11.67 6.42 -10.76
CA GLU A 273 10.92 5.31 -11.39
C GLU A 273 11.80 4.09 -11.76
N ASN A 274 13.09 4.30 -11.95
CA ASN A 274 14.03 3.23 -12.29
C ASN A 274 14.80 2.67 -11.06
N ALA A 275 14.51 3.14 -9.86
CA ALA A 275 15.19 2.65 -8.66
C ALA A 275 14.48 1.42 -8.09
N HIS A 276 15.27 0.41 -7.73
CA HIS A 276 14.76 -0.76 -7.02
C HIS A 276 14.62 -0.48 -5.53
N THR A 277 13.48 -0.89 -4.96
CA THR A 277 13.19 -0.77 -3.53
C THR A 277 13.63 -2.02 -2.76
N LEU A 278 13.76 -1.89 -1.43
CA LEU A 278 14.00 -3.06 -0.58
C LEU A 278 12.88 -4.11 -0.72
N ALA A 279 11.62 -3.65 -0.80
CA ALA A 279 10.47 -4.54 -0.98
C ALA A 279 10.54 -5.35 -2.28
N GLU A 280 10.97 -4.74 -3.39
CA GLU A 280 11.12 -5.46 -4.67
C GLU A 280 12.23 -6.52 -4.62
N VAL A 281 13.34 -6.20 -3.95
CA VAL A 281 14.47 -7.13 -3.79
C VAL A 281 14.12 -8.30 -2.87
N LEU A 282 13.32 -8.06 -1.84
CA LEU A 282 12.93 -9.10 -0.88
C LEU A 282 11.65 -9.86 -1.27
N ASP A 283 10.84 -9.37 -2.21
CA ASP A 283 9.56 -10.01 -2.55
C ASP A 283 9.70 -11.12 -3.59
N HIS A 284 9.94 -12.33 -3.10
CA HIS A 284 9.83 -13.58 -3.84
C HIS A 284 8.74 -14.49 -3.23
N THR A 285 7.77 -13.89 -2.54
CA THR A 285 6.62 -14.60 -1.97
C THR A 285 5.81 -15.33 -3.04
N CYS A 286 5.18 -16.45 -2.68
CA CYS A 286 4.40 -17.28 -3.57
C CYS A 286 2.95 -16.78 -3.72
N SER A 287 2.44 -16.05 -2.73
CA SER A 287 1.06 -15.58 -2.67
C SER A 287 0.97 -14.04 -2.59
N PRO A 288 -0.10 -13.44 -3.15
CA PRO A 288 -0.34 -12.00 -2.99
C PRO A 288 -0.49 -11.57 -1.52
N MET A 289 -1.07 -12.44 -0.68
CA MET A 289 -1.20 -12.21 0.77
C MET A 289 0.15 -12.11 1.45
N GLY A 290 1.09 -13.00 1.11
CA GLY A 290 2.48 -12.93 1.58
C GLY A 290 3.17 -11.65 1.17
N ALA A 291 3.01 -11.21 -0.08
CA ALA A 291 3.57 -9.96 -0.58
C ALA A 291 3.05 -8.73 0.20
N ARG A 292 1.75 -8.66 0.47
CA ARG A 292 1.14 -7.59 1.28
C ARG A 292 1.68 -7.60 2.71
N LEU A 293 1.78 -8.77 3.32
CA LEU A 293 2.33 -8.92 4.68
C LEU A 293 3.82 -8.55 4.74
N LEU A 294 4.63 -8.94 3.75
CA LEU A 294 6.04 -8.57 3.66
C LEU A 294 6.22 -7.05 3.62
N ARG A 295 5.46 -6.35 2.78
CA ARG A 295 5.49 -4.88 2.71
C ARG A 295 5.18 -4.25 4.07
N ARG A 296 4.19 -4.78 4.79
CA ARG A 296 3.88 -4.35 6.15
C ARG A 296 5.04 -4.60 7.13
N TRP A 297 5.66 -5.76 7.09
CA TRP A 297 6.79 -6.06 7.97
C TRP A 297 8.00 -5.16 7.72
N ILE A 298 8.21 -4.73 6.47
CA ILE A 298 9.28 -3.79 6.11
C ILE A 298 9.07 -2.42 6.76
N VAL A 299 7.85 -1.88 6.74
CA VAL A 299 7.57 -0.54 7.29
C VAL A 299 7.19 -0.56 8.78
N MET A 300 6.91 -1.73 9.34
CA MET A 300 6.57 -1.96 10.75
C MET A 300 7.38 -3.13 11.34
N PRO A 301 8.72 -3.02 11.43
CA PRO A 301 9.57 -4.03 12.06
C PRO A 301 9.26 -4.11 13.56
N LEU A 302 9.49 -5.27 14.15
CA LEU A 302 9.23 -5.51 15.55
C LEU A 302 10.33 -4.90 16.44
N LYS A 303 9.98 -4.55 17.69
CA LYS A 303 10.96 -4.20 18.73
C LYS A 303 10.88 -5.09 19.98
N GLU A 304 10.27 -6.26 19.85
CA GLU A 304 10.20 -7.25 20.92
C GLU A 304 11.05 -8.48 20.56
N LEU A 305 11.94 -8.90 21.47
CA LEU A 305 12.91 -10.00 21.24
C LEU A 305 12.25 -11.31 20.89
N LYS A 306 11.22 -11.71 21.66
CA LYS A 306 10.60 -13.02 21.49
C LYS A 306 9.99 -13.23 20.11
N PRO A 307 9.10 -12.34 19.60
CA PRO A 307 8.54 -12.51 18.27
C PRO A 307 9.59 -12.45 17.15
N ILE A 308 10.66 -11.65 17.31
CA ILE A 308 11.75 -11.58 16.34
C ILE A 308 12.49 -12.92 16.30
N ASN A 309 12.90 -13.44 17.45
CA ASN A 309 13.62 -14.71 17.54
C ASN A 309 12.76 -15.89 17.09
N ASP A 310 11.45 -15.88 17.36
CA ASP A 310 10.52 -16.90 16.85
C ASP A 310 10.53 -16.93 15.30
N ARG A 311 10.56 -15.78 14.64
CA ARG A 311 10.68 -15.70 13.19
C ARG A 311 12.04 -16.20 12.70
N LEU A 312 13.14 -15.74 13.30
CA LEU A 312 14.50 -16.16 12.95
C LEU A 312 14.70 -17.67 13.10
N ASN A 313 14.14 -18.27 14.14
CA ASN A 313 14.24 -19.72 14.38
C ASN A 313 13.45 -20.51 13.32
N VAL A 314 12.29 -20.03 12.87
CA VAL A 314 11.56 -20.66 11.75
C VAL A 314 12.36 -20.57 10.45
N VAL A 315 12.96 -19.41 10.16
CA VAL A 315 13.80 -19.23 8.96
C VAL A 315 15.00 -20.19 9.01
N GLU A 316 15.68 -20.30 10.15
CA GLU A 316 16.80 -21.23 10.34
C GLU A 316 16.38 -22.69 10.13
N TYR A 317 15.24 -23.09 10.73
CA TYR A 317 14.70 -24.44 10.56
C TYR A 317 14.38 -24.75 9.10
N LEU A 318 13.69 -23.84 8.40
CA LEU A 318 13.37 -24.01 6.99
C LEU A 318 14.63 -24.06 6.10
N LEU A 319 15.70 -23.36 6.46
CA LEU A 319 16.98 -23.46 5.75
C LEU A 319 17.62 -24.85 5.89
N SER A 320 17.49 -25.48 7.06
CA SER A 320 18.03 -26.84 7.31
C SER A 320 17.20 -27.95 6.66
N GLN A 321 15.94 -27.69 6.25
CA GLN A 321 14.99 -28.68 5.72
C GLN A 321 14.61 -28.34 4.27
N GLU A 322 15.45 -28.72 3.31
CA GLU A 322 15.30 -28.35 1.91
C GLU A 322 14.02 -28.97 1.29
N GLU A 323 13.78 -30.26 1.49
CA GLU A 323 12.61 -30.95 0.96
C GLU A 323 11.29 -30.34 1.47
N LEU A 324 11.22 -30.04 2.77
CA LEU A 324 10.06 -29.37 3.36
C LEU A 324 9.87 -27.98 2.76
N ARG A 325 10.95 -27.21 2.59
CA ARG A 325 10.93 -25.87 2.02
C ARG A 325 10.37 -25.86 0.60
N GLU A 326 10.84 -26.77 -0.24
CA GLU A 326 10.35 -26.90 -1.63
C GLU A 326 8.89 -27.37 -1.68
N SER A 327 8.51 -28.32 -0.84
CA SER A 327 7.15 -28.84 -0.79
C SER A 327 6.16 -27.78 -0.29
N LEU A 328 6.50 -27.03 0.77
CA LEU A 328 5.69 -25.88 1.23
C LEU A 328 5.54 -24.84 0.13
N GLN A 329 6.61 -24.53 -0.60
CA GLN A 329 6.58 -23.58 -1.70
C GLN A 329 5.62 -24.01 -2.82
N GLN A 330 5.63 -25.28 -3.19
CA GLN A 330 4.73 -25.84 -4.20
C GLN A 330 3.27 -25.79 -3.76
N ASN A 331 2.99 -26.11 -2.50
CA ASN A 331 1.64 -26.07 -1.96
C ASN A 331 1.10 -24.64 -1.81
N ILE A 332 1.92 -23.69 -1.34
CA ILE A 332 1.50 -22.28 -1.22
C ILE A 332 1.20 -21.67 -2.58
N ARG A 333 1.93 -22.05 -3.64
CA ARG A 333 1.65 -21.59 -5.01
C ARG A 333 0.29 -22.02 -5.55
N GLN A 334 -0.31 -23.08 -5.00
CA GLN A 334 -1.66 -23.52 -5.37
C GLN A 334 -2.74 -22.70 -4.68
N ILE A 335 -2.39 -22.00 -3.59
CA ILE A 335 -3.31 -21.17 -2.83
C ILE A 335 -3.50 -19.83 -3.56
N GLY A 336 -4.76 -19.52 -3.89
CA GLY A 336 -5.14 -18.22 -4.44
C GLY A 336 -5.11 -17.12 -3.37
N ASP A 337 -5.50 -15.92 -3.75
CA ASP A 337 -5.67 -14.79 -2.82
C ASP A 337 -6.91 -14.99 -1.93
N LEU A 338 -6.74 -15.71 -0.82
CA LEU A 338 -7.85 -16.04 0.09
C LEU A 338 -8.44 -14.80 0.75
N GLU A 339 -7.65 -13.77 1.05
CA GLU A 339 -8.17 -12.54 1.65
C GLU A 339 -9.18 -11.85 0.71
N ARG A 340 -8.82 -11.66 -0.56
CA ARG A 340 -9.70 -11.05 -1.55
C ARG A 340 -10.86 -11.95 -1.95
N LEU A 341 -10.60 -13.24 -2.03
CA LEU A 341 -11.62 -14.21 -2.38
C LEU A 341 -12.74 -14.29 -1.34
N ILE A 342 -12.37 -14.35 -0.06
CA ILE A 342 -13.37 -14.41 1.01
C ILE A 342 -14.15 -13.09 1.13
N SER A 343 -13.52 -11.96 0.83
CA SER A 343 -14.19 -10.67 0.77
C SER A 343 -15.23 -10.63 -0.37
N LYS A 344 -14.89 -11.14 -1.56
CA LYS A 344 -15.85 -11.28 -2.67
C LYS A 344 -17.01 -12.20 -2.32
N ILE A 345 -16.76 -13.28 -1.57
CA ILE A 345 -17.82 -14.19 -1.08
C ILE A 345 -18.72 -13.44 -0.09
N GLY A 346 -18.16 -12.73 0.88
CA GLY A 346 -18.92 -11.91 1.84
C GLY A 346 -19.80 -10.85 1.17
N LEU A 347 -19.31 -10.26 0.07
CA LEU A 347 -20.04 -9.31 -0.77
C LEU A 347 -20.99 -9.96 -1.78
N GLN A 348 -21.04 -11.30 -1.84
CA GLN A 348 -21.81 -12.07 -2.84
C GLN A 348 -21.43 -11.75 -4.30
N LYS A 349 -20.16 -11.39 -4.54
CA LYS A 349 -19.62 -11.03 -5.86
C LYS A 349 -18.64 -12.07 -6.43
N ALA A 350 -18.40 -13.18 -5.72
CA ALA A 350 -17.51 -14.24 -6.20
C ALA A 350 -18.13 -14.99 -7.39
N ASN A 351 -17.31 -15.25 -8.41
CA ASN A 351 -17.74 -16.07 -9.55
C ASN A 351 -17.50 -17.57 -9.30
N PRO A 352 -18.12 -18.48 -10.09
CA PRO A 352 -17.99 -19.92 -9.86
C PRO A 352 -16.55 -20.45 -9.91
N ARG A 353 -15.68 -19.91 -10.76
CA ARG A 353 -14.26 -20.31 -10.82
C ARG A 353 -13.49 -19.90 -9.57
N GLU A 354 -13.82 -18.76 -8.99
CA GLU A 354 -13.22 -18.29 -7.74
C GLU A 354 -13.59 -19.23 -6.58
N VAL A 355 -14.83 -19.73 -6.54
CA VAL A 355 -15.24 -20.73 -5.53
C VAL A 355 -14.52 -22.09 -5.74
N CYS A 356 -14.30 -22.51 -6.99
CA CYS A 356 -13.44 -23.66 -7.27
C CYS A 356 -11.99 -23.43 -6.82
N GLN A 357 -11.47 -22.19 -6.96
CA GLN A 357 -10.13 -21.85 -6.46
C GLN A 357 -10.07 -21.94 -4.94
N LEU A 358 -11.14 -21.52 -4.23
CA LEU A 358 -11.23 -21.69 -2.78
C LEU A 358 -11.09 -23.17 -2.38
N LYS A 359 -11.83 -24.07 -3.02
CA LYS A 359 -11.72 -25.52 -2.78
C LYS A 359 -10.29 -26.03 -2.95
N LYS A 360 -9.62 -25.67 -4.05
CA LYS A 360 -8.21 -26.03 -4.28
C LYS A 360 -7.28 -25.51 -3.18
N SER A 361 -7.51 -24.26 -2.76
CA SER A 361 -6.75 -23.63 -1.68
C SER A 361 -6.93 -24.34 -0.35
N LEU A 362 -8.16 -24.75 0.01
CA LEU A 362 -8.44 -25.46 1.25
C LEU A 362 -7.79 -26.87 1.26
N LYS A 363 -7.78 -27.59 0.14
CA LYS A 363 -7.05 -28.87 0.00
C LYS A 363 -5.53 -28.70 0.15
N ALA A 364 -4.96 -27.61 -0.39
CA ALA A 364 -3.54 -27.30 -0.21
C ALA A 364 -3.22 -26.96 1.26
N ILE A 365 -4.11 -26.23 1.95
CA ILE A 365 -3.98 -25.92 3.38
C ILE A 365 -3.96 -27.19 4.24
N GLU A 366 -4.79 -28.18 3.91
CA GLU A 366 -4.79 -29.48 4.63
C GLU A 366 -3.41 -30.16 4.51
N THR A 367 -2.81 -30.13 3.32
CA THR A 367 -1.47 -30.70 3.09
C THR A 367 -0.41 -29.93 3.88
N ILE A 368 -0.44 -28.59 3.84
CA ILE A 368 0.49 -27.72 4.60
C ILE A 368 0.35 -27.95 6.11
N LYS A 369 -0.88 -28.07 6.60
CA LYS A 369 -1.15 -28.36 8.02
C LYS A 369 -0.44 -29.62 8.47
N ARG A 370 -0.65 -30.73 7.76
CA ARG A 370 0.00 -32.03 8.06
C ARG A 370 1.53 -31.92 8.02
N GLN A 371 2.09 -31.28 6.99
CA GLN A 371 3.53 -31.08 6.88
C GLN A 371 4.11 -30.29 8.06
N CYS A 372 3.42 -29.22 8.51
CA CYS A 372 3.85 -28.44 9.65
C CYS A 372 3.68 -29.18 11.00
N GLU A 373 2.68 -30.07 11.14
CA GLU A 373 2.49 -30.93 12.31
C GLU A 373 3.62 -31.96 12.47
N GLU A 374 4.15 -32.48 11.38
CA GLU A 374 5.23 -33.47 11.34
C GLU A 374 6.62 -32.86 11.65
N THR A 375 6.75 -31.51 11.70
CA THR A 375 8.02 -30.83 11.96
C THR A 375 8.41 -30.88 13.43
N GLU A 376 9.70 -30.67 13.74
CA GLU A 376 10.19 -30.48 15.13
C GLU A 376 10.04 -29.02 15.60
N SER A 377 9.77 -28.08 14.73
CA SER A 377 9.65 -26.66 15.04
C SER A 377 8.35 -26.36 15.80
N ALA A 378 8.46 -25.92 17.05
CA ALA A 378 7.30 -25.52 17.86
C ALA A 378 6.47 -24.40 17.22
N SER A 379 7.12 -23.44 16.55
CA SER A 379 6.44 -22.34 15.87
C SER A 379 5.66 -22.78 14.63
N LEU A 380 6.16 -23.77 13.88
CA LEU A 380 5.43 -24.35 12.74
C LEU A 380 4.26 -25.20 13.22
N LYS A 381 4.44 -25.99 14.28
CA LYS A 381 3.33 -26.71 14.92
C LYS A 381 2.22 -25.77 15.41
N ALA A 382 2.58 -24.65 16.04
CA ALA A 382 1.61 -23.65 16.49
C ALA A 382 0.84 -23.00 15.31
N ILE A 383 1.45 -22.87 14.14
CA ILE A 383 0.74 -22.47 12.90
C ILE A 383 -0.22 -23.58 12.47
N ALA A 384 0.23 -24.82 12.43
CA ALA A 384 -0.58 -25.98 12.03
C ALA A 384 -1.81 -26.19 12.92
N GLU A 385 -1.67 -26.04 14.23
CA GLU A 385 -2.78 -26.16 15.20
C GLU A 385 -3.91 -25.15 14.91
N GLN A 386 -3.58 -23.95 14.42
CA GLN A 386 -4.54 -22.90 14.12
C GLN A 386 -5.12 -22.99 12.71
N LEU A 387 -4.46 -23.71 11.79
CA LEU A 387 -4.96 -23.91 10.43
C LEU A 387 -6.21 -24.81 10.44
N ASN A 388 -7.27 -24.34 9.76
CA ASN A 388 -8.52 -25.06 9.61
C ASN A 388 -8.75 -25.40 8.14
N PRO A 389 -8.66 -26.68 7.73
CA PRO A 389 -8.91 -27.07 6.33
C PRO A 389 -10.35 -26.84 5.86
N CYS A 390 -11.29 -26.57 6.76
CA CYS A 390 -12.71 -26.35 6.45
C CYS A 390 -13.27 -27.51 5.56
N ALA A 391 -13.01 -28.76 5.94
CA ALA A 391 -13.28 -29.95 5.15
C ALA A 391 -14.75 -30.04 4.68
N SER A 392 -15.72 -29.78 5.58
CA SER A 392 -17.14 -29.86 5.26
C SER A 392 -17.56 -28.90 4.12
N ILE A 393 -17.03 -27.69 4.10
CA ILE A 393 -17.36 -26.75 3.02
C ILE A 393 -16.59 -27.07 1.74
N SER A 394 -15.36 -27.61 1.87
CA SER A 394 -14.59 -28.09 0.70
C SER A 394 -15.32 -29.23 0.00
N GLU A 395 -15.85 -30.19 0.75
CA GLU A 395 -16.67 -31.30 0.23
C GLU A 395 -17.98 -30.79 -0.38
N LYS A 396 -18.65 -29.85 0.28
CA LYS A 396 -19.88 -29.26 -0.26
C LYS A 396 -19.65 -28.60 -1.62
N ILE A 397 -18.58 -27.81 -1.75
CA ILE A 397 -18.20 -27.20 -3.04
C ILE A 397 -17.93 -28.30 -4.09
N GLU A 398 -17.27 -29.39 -3.71
CA GLU A 398 -16.94 -30.50 -4.63
C GLU A 398 -18.18 -31.23 -5.11
N ILE A 399 -19.16 -31.42 -4.24
CA ILE A 399 -20.44 -32.08 -4.57
C ILE A 399 -21.30 -31.15 -5.44
N GLU A 400 -21.47 -29.91 -5.06
CA GLU A 400 -22.48 -29.03 -5.66
C GLU A 400 -21.98 -28.32 -6.93
N LEU A 401 -20.69 -27.96 -7.01
CA LEU A 401 -20.16 -27.10 -8.08
C LEU A 401 -19.44 -27.92 -9.14
N ASN A 402 -19.68 -27.60 -10.42
CA ASN A 402 -18.96 -28.20 -11.54
C ASN A 402 -17.45 -28.00 -11.38
N PRO A 403 -16.60 -29.01 -11.60
CA PRO A 403 -15.15 -28.89 -11.51
C PRO A 403 -14.53 -27.81 -12.42
N GLU A 404 -15.16 -27.56 -13.57
CA GLU A 404 -14.75 -26.55 -14.56
C GLU A 404 -15.92 -25.63 -14.92
N PRO A 405 -16.41 -24.82 -13.96
CA PRO A 405 -17.57 -23.99 -14.21
C PRO A 405 -17.22 -22.81 -15.12
N PRO A 406 -18.20 -22.24 -15.83
CA PRO A 406 -18.00 -20.99 -16.55
C PRO A 406 -17.78 -19.83 -15.57
N VAL A 407 -17.16 -18.74 -16.03
CA VAL A 407 -17.03 -17.51 -15.22
C VAL A 407 -18.39 -16.86 -14.97
N LEU A 408 -19.23 -16.84 -15.99
CA LEU A 408 -20.56 -16.23 -15.93
C LEU A 408 -21.64 -17.30 -15.76
N ILE A 409 -22.49 -17.15 -14.75
CA ILE A 409 -23.59 -18.08 -14.47
C ILE A 409 -24.53 -18.20 -15.68
N ALA A 410 -24.72 -17.10 -16.42
CA ALA A 410 -25.56 -17.04 -17.61
C ALA A 410 -25.17 -18.03 -18.73
N LYS A 411 -23.94 -18.59 -18.68
CA LYS A 411 -23.51 -19.63 -19.63
C LYS A 411 -24.03 -21.03 -19.31
N GLY A 412 -24.68 -21.21 -18.16
CA GLY A 412 -25.16 -22.49 -17.68
C GLY A 412 -24.06 -23.46 -17.27
N ASN A 413 -24.42 -24.63 -16.79
CA ASN A 413 -23.51 -25.69 -16.36
C ASN A 413 -22.57 -25.30 -15.18
N VAL A 414 -23.15 -24.55 -14.23
CA VAL A 414 -22.45 -24.10 -13.01
C VAL A 414 -22.50 -25.18 -11.92
N MET A 415 -23.68 -25.78 -11.72
CA MET A 415 -23.90 -26.81 -10.69
C MET A 415 -23.72 -28.21 -11.26
N ASN A 416 -23.31 -29.17 -10.42
CA ASN A 416 -23.20 -30.56 -10.81
C ASN A 416 -24.56 -31.19 -11.11
N GLU A 417 -24.57 -32.31 -11.86
CA GLU A 417 -25.73 -33.17 -12.04
C GLU A 417 -26.06 -33.89 -10.72
N GLY A 418 -27.34 -34.13 -10.48
CA GLY A 418 -27.84 -34.85 -9.29
C GLY A 418 -28.09 -33.95 -8.07
N ILE A 419 -27.79 -32.66 -8.15
CA ILE A 419 -28.03 -31.70 -7.04
C ILE A 419 -29.49 -31.27 -6.97
N ASN A 420 -30.15 -31.14 -8.11
CA ASN A 420 -31.55 -30.73 -8.18
C ASN A 420 -32.26 -31.41 -9.35
N GLU A 421 -33.29 -32.22 -9.04
CA GLU A 421 -34.05 -33.00 -10.04
C GLU A 421 -34.68 -32.14 -11.12
N GLU A 422 -35.20 -30.97 -10.77
CA GLU A 422 -35.80 -30.04 -11.73
C GLU A 422 -34.79 -29.44 -12.68
N LEU A 423 -33.61 -29.10 -12.18
CA LEU A 423 -32.47 -28.62 -13.00
C LEU A 423 -32.05 -29.68 -14.00
N ASP A 424 -31.91 -30.94 -13.58
CA ASP A 424 -31.49 -32.04 -14.43
C ASP A 424 -32.55 -32.35 -15.50
N ARG A 425 -33.84 -32.23 -15.13
CA ARG A 425 -34.94 -32.36 -16.08
C ARG A 425 -34.94 -31.23 -17.12
N LEU A 426 -34.77 -30.00 -16.71
CA LEU A 426 -34.67 -28.84 -17.60
C LEU A 426 -33.48 -28.93 -18.54
N ARG A 427 -32.32 -29.37 -18.04
CA ARG A 427 -31.13 -29.64 -18.86
C ARG A 427 -31.36 -30.73 -19.93
N LYS A 428 -32.04 -31.81 -19.58
CA LYS A 428 -32.44 -32.85 -20.56
C LYS A 428 -33.32 -32.26 -21.66
N ILE A 429 -34.22 -31.36 -21.35
CA ILE A 429 -35.05 -30.67 -22.35
C ILE A 429 -34.21 -29.77 -23.25
N ALA A 430 -33.38 -28.91 -22.65
CA ALA A 430 -32.57 -27.92 -23.37
C ALA A 430 -31.47 -28.59 -24.22
N PHE A 431 -30.78 -29.63 -23.73
CA PHE A 431 -29.68 -30.29 -24.42
C PHE A 431 -30.12 -31.50 -25.27
N GLY A 432 -31.24 -32.15 -24.91
CA GLY A 432 -31.85 -33.21 -25.73
C GLY A 432 -32.44 -32.67 -27.04
N GLY A 433 -32.68 -31.35 -27.08
CA GLY A 433 -33.19 -30.60 -28.19
C GLY A 433 -32.41 -30.70 -29.51
N LYS A 434 -31.12 -30.87 -29.47
CA LYS A 434 -30.31 -31.09 -30.69
C LYS A 434 -30.68 -32.38 -31.38
N GLY A 435 -30.96 -33.46 -30.64
CA GLY A 435 -31.44 -34.72 -31.19
C GLY A 435 -32.79 -34.58 -31.87
N TYR A 436 -33.73 -33.92 -31.19
CA TYR A 436 -35.07 -33.68 -31.70
C TYR A 436 -35.09 -32.77 -32.94
N LEU A 437 -34.25 -31.74 -32.98
CA LEU A 437 -34.10 -30.88 -34.16
C LEU A 437 -33.55 -31.66 -35.38
N LEU A 438 -32.64 -32.59 -35.14
CA LEU A 438 -32.14 -33.50 -36.17
C LEU A 438 -33.21 -34.49 -36.63
N GLU A 439 -34.09 -34.97 -35.76
CA GLU A 439 -35.23 -35.77 -36.10
C GLU A 439 -36.25 -35.00 -36.94
N ILE A 440 -36.62 -33.76 -36.54
CA ILE A 440 -37.44 -32.87 -37.36
C ILE A 440 -36.80 -32.64 -38.74
N GLN A 441 -35.50 -32.34 -38.78
CA GLN A 441 -34.79 -32.14 -40.05
C GLN A 441 -34.87 -33.39 -40.95
N LYS A 442 -34.63 -34.57 -40.42
CA LYS A 442 -34.73 -35.82 -41.19
C LYS A 442 -36.14 -36.08 -41.65
N ARG A 443 -37.10 -36.04 -40.75
CA ARG A 443 -38.54 -36.27 -41.05
C ARG A 443 -39.04 -35.28 -42.10
N GLU A 444 -38.81 -34.01 -41.94
CA GLU A 444 -39.23 -32.98 -42.92
C GLU A 444 -38.47 -33.08 -44.24
N ALA A 445 -37.16 -33.48 -44.23
CA ALA A 445 -36.42 -33.77 -45.46
C ALA A 445 -36.98 -34.96 -46.22
N GLU A 446 -37.40 -36.02 -45.51
CA GLU A 446 -38.02 -37.19 -46.11
C GLU A 446 -39.42 -36.88 -46.62
N ALA A 447 -40.24 -36.20 -45.85
CA ALA A 447 -41.60 -35.83 -46.21
C ALA A 447 -41.69 -34.86 -47.42
N THR A 448 -40.75 -33.90 -47.53
CA THR A 448 -40.73 -32.92 -48.62
C THR A 448 -39.86 -33.35 -49.81
N GLY A 449 -39.04 -34.41 -49.67
CA GLY A 449 -38.03 -34.83 -50.67
C GLY A 449 -36.98 -33.71 -50.94
N ILE A 450 -36.60 -32.94 -49.90
CA ILE A 450 -35.58 -31.90 -49.96
C ILE A 450 -34.32 -32.38 -49.19
N PRO A 451 -33.33 -32.98 -49.87
CA PRO A 451 -32.17 -33.55 -49.18
C PRO A 451 -31.21 -32.51 -48.61
N SER A 452 -31.29 -31.24 -49.05
CA SER A 452 -30.46 -30.11 -48.57
C SER A 452 -31.07 -29.31 -47.43
N LEU A 453 -32.21 -29.81 -46.85
CA LEU A 453 -32.89 -29.15 -45.76
C LEU A 453 -31.97 -29.07 -44.54
N LYS A 454 -31.84 -27.89 -43.95
CA LYS A 454 -31.08 -27.66 -42.74
C LYS A 454 -31.89 -26.91 -41.70
N VAL A 455 -31.85 -27.36 -40.47
CA VAL A 455 -32.33 -26.61 -39.29
C VAL A 455 -31.19 -25.74 -38.79
N SER A 456 -31.40 -24.45 -38.61
CA SER A 456 -30.46 -23.50 -38.07
C SER A 456 -31.14 -22.50 -37.16
N PHE A 457 -30.35 -21.76 -36.38
CA PHE A 457 -30.86 -20.74 -35.43
C PHE A 457 -30.42 -19.33 -35.85
N ASN A 458 -31.29 -18.35 -35.64
CA ASN A 458 -31.00 -16.93 -35.84
C ASN A 458 -31.60 -16.12 -34.67
N ASN A 459 -30.82 -15.21 -34.08
CA ASN A 459 -31.26 -14.40 -32.93
C ASN A 459 -32.50 -13.54 -33.20
N VAL A 460 -32.86 -13.29 -34.47
CA VAL A 460 -34.05 -12.45 -34.84
C VAL A 460 -35.28 -13.28 -35.05
N PHE A 461 -35.14 -14.50 -35.63
CA PHE A 461 -36.27 -15.34 -36.04
C PHE A 461 -36.41 -16.67 -35.31
N GLY A 462 -35.41 -17.01 -34.46
CA GLY A 462 -35.34 -18.28 -33.76
C GLY A 462 -34.87 -19.43 -34.65
N TYR A 463 -35.36 -20.65 -34.38
CA TYR A 463 -35.09 -21.84 -35.20
C TYR A 463 -35.86 -21.77 -36.51
N TYR A 464 -35.18 -22.13 -37.61
CA TYR A 464 -35.73 -22.12 -38.96
C TYR A 464 -35.23 -23.25 -39.81
N LEU A 465 -36.06 -23.64 -40.81
CA LEU A 465 -35.66 -24.51 -41.88
C LEU A 465 -35.14 -23.70 -43.05
N GLU A 466 -33.91 -24.02 -43.50
CA GLU A 466 -33.31 -23.39 -44.66
C GLU A 466 -33.47 -24.29 -45.89
N VAL A 467 -34.12 -23.73 -46.93
CA VAL A 467 -34.40 -24.41 -48.22
C VAL A 467 -33.69 -23.64 -49.32
N THR A 468 -32.89 -24.33 -50.14
CA THR A 468 -32.25 -23.73 -51.32
C THR A 468 -33.30 -23.43 -52.39
N HIS A 469 -33.11 -22.36 -53.19
CA HIS A 469 -34.04 -21.94 -54.22
C HIS A 469 -34.39 -23.03 -55.24
N SER A 470 -33.46 -24.03 -55.43
CA SER A 470 -33.69 -25.19 -56.31
C SER A 470 -34.83 -26.12 -55.85
N HIS A 471 -35.22 -26.04 -54.59
CA HIS A 471 -36.28 -26.87 -54.00
C HIS A 471 -37.48 -26.09 -53.48
N ARG A 472 -37.62 -24.84 -53.88
CA ARG A 472 -38.67 -23.96 -53.42
C ARG A 472 -40.10 -24.52 -53.71
N ASP A 473 -40.28 -25.18 -54.85
CA ASP A 473 -41.59 -25.70 -55.27
C ASP A 473 -42.04 -26.93 -54.46
N LYS A 474 -41.14 -27.51 -53.65
CA LYS A 474 -41.40 -28.64 -52.74
C LYS A 474 -41.78 -28.23 -51.34
N VAL A 475 -41.80 -26.89 -51.03
CA VAL A 475 -42.08 -26.40 -49.71
C VAL A 475 -43.58 -26.50 -49.42
N PRO A 476 -44.01 -27.14 -48.30
CA PRO A 476 -45.42 -27.22 -47.91
C PRO A 476 -46.03 -25.85 -47.66
N SER A 477 -47.29 -25.71 -48.00
CA SER A 477 -48.06 -24.44 -47.81
C SER A 477 -48.19 -24.00 -46.32
N GLU A 478 -48.04 -24.95 -45.41
CA GLU A 478 -48.10 -24.74 -43.96
C GLU A 478 -46.83 -24.05 -43.39
N TRP A 479 -45.72 -24.08 -44.11
CA TRP A 479 -44.52 -23.43 -43.67
C TRP A 479 -44.56 -21.92 -43.89
N ILE A 480 -44.28 -21.18 -42.84
CA ILE A 480 -44.31 -19.72 -42.85
C ILE A 480 -42.94 -19.20 -43.27
N ARG A 481 -42.87 -18.53 -44.42
CA ARG A 481 -41.64 -17.91 -44.92
C ARG A 481 -41.33 -16.65 -44.08
N LYS A 482 -40.15 -16.57 -43.51
CA LYS A 482 -39.66 -15.45 -42.69
C LYS A 482 -38.61 -14.57 -43.39
N GLN A 483 -37.72 -15.19 -44.20
CA GLN A 483 -36.66 -14.44 -44.86
C GLN A 483 -36.30 -15.11 -46.19
N THR A 484 -36.03 -14.28 -47.19
CA THR A 484 -35.43 -14.68 -48.49
C THR A 484 -34.00 -14.19 -48.52
N LEU A 485 -33.05 -15.13 -48.77
CA LEU A 485 -31.66 -14.89 -48.98
C LEU A 485 -31.30 -15.03 -50.45
N VAL A 486 -30.08 -14.69 -50.86
CA VAL A 486 -29.60 -14.78 -52.27
C VAL A 486 -29.70 -16.21 -52.83
N ASN A 487 -29.45 -17.26 -52.02
CA ASN A 487 -29.38 -18.66 -52.44
C ASN A 487 -30.38 -19.61 -51.75
N ALA A 488 -31.17 -19.11 -50.79
CA ALA A 488 -32.05 -19.91 -49.96
C ALA A 488 -33.20 -19.08 -49.41
N GLU A 489 -34.27 -19.76 -48.95
CA GLU A 489 -35.34 -19.18 -48.18
C GLU A 489 -35.45 -19.83 -46.79
N ARG A 490 -35.86 -19.06 -45.78
CA ARG A 490 -35.99 -19.52 -44.40
C ARG A 490 -37.43 -19.61 -44.00
N TYR A 491 -37.83 -20.74 -43.46
CA TYR A 491 -39.18 -21.10 -43.08
C TYR A 491 -39.28 -21.51 -41.61
N ILE A 492 -40.44 -21.24 -41.00
CA ILE A 492 -40.75 -21.72 -39.66
C ILE A 492 -41.98 -22.60 -39.75
N THR A 493 -41.97 -23.73 -39.03
CA THR A 493 -43.14 -24.59 -38.83
C THR A 493 -43.75 -24.34 -37.47
N PRO A 494 -45.08 -24.56 -37.25
CA PRO A 494 -45.70 -24.46 -35.94
C PRO A 494 -45.00 -25.29 -34.86
N GLU A 495 -44.58 -26.55 -35.21
CA GLU A 495 -43.85 -27.43 -34.30
C GLU A 495 -42.45 -26.89 -33.91
N LEU A 496 -41.77 -26.30 -34.88
CA LEU A 496 -40.43 -25.70 -34.60
C LEU A 496 -40.57 -24.50 -33.66
N LYS A 497 -41.64 -23.73 -33.77
CA LYS A 497 -41.92 -22.60 -32.91
C LYS A 497 -42.33 -23.02 -31.50
N GLU A 498 -43.18 -24.01 -31.37
CA GLU A 498 -43.59 -24.57 -30.06
C GLU A 498 -42.40 -25.14 -29.33
N TYR A 499 -41.51 -25.81 -30.06
CA TYR A 499 -40.27 -26.38 -29.53
C TYR A 499 -39.28 -25.29 -29.11
N GLU A 500 -39.15 -24.23 -29.89
CA GLU A 500 -38.36 -23.07 -29.53
C GLU A 500 -38.82 -22.43 -28.21
N GLU A 501 -40.12 -22.24 -28.04
CA GLU A 501 -40.72 -21.71 -26.80
C GLU A 501 -40.40 -22.62 -25.59
N GLN A 502 -40.41 -23.93 -25.78
CA GLN A 502 -40.01 -24.89 -24.73
C GLN A 502 -38.52 -24.81 -24.40
N ILE A 503 -37.63 -24.71 -25.37
CA ILE A 503 -36.15 -24.56 -25.12
C ILE A 503 -35.86 -23.25 -24.46
N LEU A 504 -36.33 -22.12 -24.98
CA LEU A 504 -36.11 -20.81 -24.41
C LEU A 504 -36.66 -20.70 -22.98
N GLY A 505 -37.83 -21.25 -22.74
CA GLY A 505 -38.42 -21.31 -21.40
C GLY A 505 -37.62 -22.23 -20.45
N ALA A 506 -36.99 -23.29 -20.98
CA ALA A 506 -36.13 -24.15 -20.17
C ALA A 506 -34.80 -23.45 -19.86
N GLU A 507 -34.17 -22.76 -20.81
CA GLU A 507 -32.91 -22.02 -20.62
C GLU A 507 -33.10 -20.88 -19.59
N GLU A 508 -34.19 -20.11 -19.64
CA GLU A 508 -34.45 -19.06 -18.64
C GLU A 508 -34.65 -19.66 -17.23
N LYS A 509 -35.37 -20.80 -17.13
CA LYS A 509 -35.57 -21.49 -15.85
C LYS A 509 -34.27 -22.12 -15.33
N ILE A 510 -33.41 -22.68 -16.20
CA ILE A 510 -32.10 -23.19 -15.85
C ILE A 510 -31.26 -22.07 -15.26
N PHE A 511 -31.18 -20.93 -15.92
CA PHE A 511 -30.44 -19.77 -15.42
C PHE A 511 -30.93 -19.29 -14.06
N ALA A 512 -32.25 -19.16 -13.89
CA ALA A 512 -32.83 -18.74 -12.63
C ALA A 512 -32.54 -19.73 -11.49
N LEU A 513 -32.65 -21.03 -11.76
CA LEU A 513 -32.44 -22.08 -10.78
C LEU A 513 -30.95 -22.23 -10.44
N GLU A 514 -30.05 -22.25 -11.44
CA GLU A 514 -28.61 -22.26 -11.20
C GLU A 514 -28.14 -21.04 -10.44
N SER A 515 -28.66 -19.84 -10.76
CA SER A 515 -28.35 -18.62 -10.03
C SER A 515 -28.79 -18.72 -8.56
N LYS A 516 -29.96 -19.27 -8.31
CA LYS A 516 -30.47 -19.48 -6.93
C LYS A 516 -29.58 -20.46 -6.17
N LEU A 517 -29.32 -21.65 -6.72
CA LEU A 517 -28.50 -22.69 -6.08
C LEU A 517 -27.07 -22.19 -5.82
N TYR A 518 -26.50 -21.45 -6.76
CA TYR A 518 -25.16 -20.86 -6.59
C TYR A 518 -25.15 -19.78 -5.49
N ASN A 519 -26.16 -18.93 -5.41
CA ASN A 519 -26.28 -17.94 -4.34
C ASN A 519 -26.48 -18.59 -2.97
N ASP A 520 -27.24 -19.70 -2.90
CA ASP A 520 -27.42 -20.49 -1.67
C ASP A 520 -26.07 -21.12 -1.23
N LEU A 521 -25.24 -21.59 -2.19
CA LEU A 521 -23.89 -22.04 -1.91
C LEU A 521 -23.02 -20.88 -1.38
N LEU A 522 -23.01 -19.73 -2.05
CA LEU A 522 -22.25 -18.53 -1.58
C LEU A 522 -22.67 -18.12 -0.17
N TYR A 523 -23.99 -18.14 0.11
CA TYR A 523 -24.47 -17.82 1.45
C TYR A 523 -23.94 -18.81 2.50
N SER A 524 -23.91 -20.12 2.19
CA SER A 524 -23.35 -21.11 3.12
C SER A 524 -21.84 -20.93 3.39
N LEU A 525 -21.11 -20.33 2.44
CA LEU A 525 -19.68 -20.00 2.61
C LEU A 525 -19.46 -18.86 3.62
N THR A 526 -20.47 -18.01 3.87
CA THR A 526 -20.31 -16.88 4.80
C THR A 526 -20.05 -17.29 6.22
N GLU A 527 -20.49 -18.47 6.66
CA GLU A 527 -20.20 -19.03 7.99
C GLU A 527 -18.72 -19.33 8.20
N TYR A 528 -17.97 -19.56 7.11
CA TYR A 528 -16.55 -19.89 7.10
C TYR A 528 -15.63 -18.68 6.89
N ILE A 529 -16.16 -17.44 6.87
CA ILE A 529 -15.37 -16.22 6.66
C ILE A 529 -14.22 -16.15 7.68
N LYS A 530 -14.52 -16.25 8.97
CA LYS A 530 -13.50 -16.12 10.03
C LYS A 530 -12.40 -17.19 9.96
N PRO A 531 -12.70 -18.51 9.90
CA PRO A 531 -11.66 -19.52 9.78
C PRO A 531 -10.83 -19.38 8.49
N ILE A 532 -11.42 -18.98 7.37
CA ILE A 532 -10.68 -18.75 6.12
C ILE A 532 -9.80 -17.50 6.20
N GLN A 533 -10.25 -16.43 6.85
CA GLN A 533 -9.41 -15.25 7.11
C GLN A 533 -8.21 -15.59 8.02
N LEU A 534 -8.41 -16.42 9.05
CA LEU A 534 -7.32 -16.90 9.88
C LEU A 534 -6.33 -17.72 9.06
N ASN A 535 -6.81 -18.65 8.23
CA ASN A 535 -5.97 -19.40 7.31
C ASN A 535 -5.17 -18.48 6.40
N ALA A 536 -5.79 -17.47 5.80
CA ALA A 536 -5.12 -16.51 4.93
C ALA A 536 -3.97 -15.79 5.64
N HIS A 537 -4.20 -15.33 6.88
CA HIS A 537 -3.18 -14.70 7.71
C HIS A 537 -2.01 -15.65 8.06
N LEU A 538 -2.32 -16.89 8.44
CA LEU A 538 -1.30 -17.90 8.80
C LEU A 538 -0.47 -18.32 7.57
N ILE A 539 -1.11 -18.52 6.42
CA ILE A 539 -0.44 -18.84 5.16
C ILE A 539 0.41 -17.66 4.69
N ALA A 540 -0.07 -16.41 4.78
CA ALA A 540 0.73 -15.24 4.46
C ALA A 540 1.99 -15.15 5.34
N ARG A 541 1.85 -15.42 6.64
CA ARG A 541 2.99 -15.47 7.57
C ARG A 541 3.98 -16.57 7.22
N LEU A 542 3.50 -17.77 6.90
CA LEU A 542 4.34 -18.90 6.50
C LEU A 542 5.06 -18.59 5.18
N ASP A 543 4.37 -17.99 4.21
CA ASP A 543 4.93 -17.58 2.91
C ASP A 543 6.06 -16.55 3.07
N VAL A 544 5.91 -15.55 3.93
CA VAL A 544 6.98 -14.58 4.20
C VAL A 544 8.20 -15.24 4.87
N LEU A 545 7.99 -16.13 5.84
CA LEU A 545 9.10 -16.84 6.51
C LEU A 545 9.82 -17.80 5.54
N LEU A 546 9.08 -18.48 4.70
CA LEU A 546 9.61 -19.31 3.62
C LEU A 546 10.39 -18.48 2.60
N ASN A 547 9.87 -17.32 2.24
CA ASN A 547 10.54 -16.37 1.38
C ASN A 547 11.87 -15.90 1.98
N PHE A 548 11.92 -15.59 3.27
CA PHE A 548 13.16 -15.22 3.97
C PHE A 548 14.19 -16.36 3.95
N ALA A 549 13.75 -17.61 4.13
CA ALA A 549 14.64 -18.76 4.01
C ALA A 549 15.19 -18.90 2.58
N ASN A 550 14.36 -18.79 1.56
CA ASN A 550 14.77 -18.93 0.16
C ASN A 550 15.77 -17.82 -0.27
N ILE A 551 15.50 -16.57 0.12
CA ILE A 551 16.40 -15.44 -0.17
C ILE A 551 17.71 -15.61 0.58
N SER A 552 17.67 -16.03 1.84
CA SER A 552 18.85 -16.24 2.66
C SER A 552 19.76 -17.32 2.07
N ASN A 553 19.17 -18.41 1.59
CA ASN A 553 19.91 -19.45 0.90
C ASN A 553 20.56 -18.94 -0.40
N LYS A 554 19.78 -18.25 -1.21
CA LYS A 554 20.22 -17.75 -2.53
C LYS A 554 21.33 -16.68 -2.41
N ASN A 555 21.22 -15.78 -1.43
CA ASN A 555 22.08 -14.60 -1.31
C ASN A 555 23.13 -14.73 -0.18
N TYR A 556 23.25 -15.91 0.45
CA TYR A 556 24.18 -16.17 1.55
C TYR A 556 24.01 -15.17 2.71
N TYR A 557 22.74 -14.93 3.13
CA TYR A 557 22.47 -14.13 4.32
C TYR A 557 22.65 -14.98 5.57
N VAL A 558 23.06 -14.34 6.66
CA VAL A 558 23.33 -15.01 7.94
C VAL A 558 22.30 -14.68 9.00
N LYS A 559 22.07 -15.58 9.95
CA LYS A 559 21.23 -15.33 11.11
C LYS A 559 21.86 -14.25 12.00
N PRO A 560 21.18 -13.12 12.25
CA PRO A 560 21.68 -12.13 13.20
C PRO A 560 21.45 -12.62 14.64
N GLY A 561 22.40 -12.36 15.54
CA GLY A 561 22.18 -12.39 16.98
C GLY A 561 21.43 -11.12 17.39
N ILE A 562 20.25 -11.26 18.03
CA ILE A 562 19.49 -10.12 18.54
C ILE A 562 19.33 -10.27 20.03
N ASN A 563 19.63 -9.18 20.76
CA ASN A 563 19.59 -9.14 22.21
C ASN A 563 19.06 -7.79 22.73
N ASP A 564 18.85 -7.68 24.03
CA ASP A 564 18.37 -6.45 24.67
C ASP A 564 19.50 -5.42 24.95
N GLY A 565 20.71 -5.69 24.47
CA GLY A 565 21.83 -4.75 24.55
C GLY A 565 21.65 -3.51 23.69
N LYS A 566 22.73 -2.72 23.58
CA LYS A 566 22.76 -1.47 22.79
C LYS A 566 23.86 -1.49 21.72
N ILE A 567 24.51 -2.62 21.50
CA ILE A 567 25.62 -2.75 20.56
C ILE A 567 25.06 -3.04 19.18
N ILE A 568 25.65 -2.45 18.16
CA ILE A 568 25.47 -2.79 16.76
C ILE A 568 26.86 -3.21 16.26
N ASP A 569 27.07 -4.51 16.06
CA ASP A 569 28.31 -5.06 15.50
C ASP A 569 27.98 -5.86 14.23
N ILE A 570 28.34 -5.28 13.09
CA ILE A 570 28.12 -5.86 11.76
C ILE A 570 29.49 -6.15 11.15
N LYS A 571 29.78 -7.40 10.83
CA LYS A 571 30.98 -7.84 10.13
C LYS A 571 30.67 -8.19 8.69
N GLY A 572 31.41 -7.62 7.75
CA GLY A 572 31.26 -7.90 6.34
C GLY A 572 29.87 -7.58 5.79
N GLY A 573 29.28 -6.47 6.26
CA GLY A 573 27.95 -6.02 5.82
C GLY A 573 27.94 -5.67 4.33
N ARG A 574 26.80 -5.94 3.68
CA ARG A 574 26.51 -5.66 2.26
C ARG A 574 25.19 -4.94 2.14
N HIS A 575 25.00 -4.16 1.07
CA HIS A 575 23.73 -3.49 0.80
C HIS A 575 22.86 -4.38 -0.11
N PRO A 576 21.72 -4.91 0.35
CA PRO A 576 20.98 -5.95 -0.38
C PRO A 576 20.47 -5.48 -1.75
N VAL A 577 20.09 -4.21 -1.86
CA VAL A 577 19.57 -3.66 -3.13
C VAL A 577 20.72 -3.40 -4.11
N ILE A 578 21.79 -2.76 -3.66
CA ILE A 578 22.95 -2.45 -4.54
C ILE A 578 23.61 -3.75 -5.00
N GLU A 579 23.81 -4.71 -4.11
CA GLU A 579 24.47 -5.99 -4.42
C GLU A 579 23.78 -6.74 -5.56
N GLN A 580 22.43 -6.74 -5.59
CA GLN A 580 21.66 -7.44 -6.63
C GLN A 580 21.59 -6.70 -7.97
N ASN A 581 21.92 -5.41 -7.97
CA ASN A 581 21.90 -4.56 -9.18
C ASN A 581 23.31 -4.28 -9.74
N LEU A 582 24.35 -4.91 -9.19
CA LEU A 582 25.71 -4.79 -9.74
C LEU A 582 25.81 -5.49 -11.10
N PRO A 583 26.62 -4.94 -12.03
CA PRO A 583 26.93 -5.60 -13.29
C PRO A 583 27.50 -7.00 -13.08
N LEU A 584 27.27 -7.89 -14.02
CA LEU A 584 27.81 -9.26 -14.00
C LEU A 584 29.35 -9.22 -13.88
N GLY A 585 29.88 -9.90 -12.86
CA GLY A 585 31.31 -9.98 -12.57
C GLY A 585 31.80 -8.97 -11.55
N GLU A 586 30.99 -8.00 -11.14
CA GLU A 586 31.32 -7.11 -10.02
C GLU A 586 30.79 -7.68 -8.69
N SER A 587 31.58 -7.54 -7.62
CA SER A 587 31.17 -7.94 -6.27
C SER A 587 31.07 -6.72 -5.35
N TYR A 588 30.11 -6.74 -4.43
CA TYR A 588 29.93 -5.70 -3.43
C TYR A 588 31.10 -5.70 -2.43
N ILE A 589 31.67 -4.53 -2.17
CA ILE A 589 32.74 -4.39 -1.18
C ILE A 589 32.15 -4.35 0.23
N THR A 590 32.39 -5.38 0.98
CA THR A 590 31.83 -5.55 2.33
C THR A 590 32.48 -4.61 3.34
N ASN A 591 31.72 -4.12 4.32
CA ASN A 591 32.21 -3.21 5.35
C ASN A 591 31.78 -3.66 6.76
N ASP A 592 32.63 -3.39 7.73
CA ASP A 592 32.37 -3.62 9.14
C ASP A 592 31.89 -2.32 9.78
N VAL A 593 30.88 -2.43 10.65
CA VAL A 593 30.35 -1.29 11.42
C VAL A 593 30.16 -1.73 12.86
N TYR A 594 30.81 -1.02 13.77
CA TYR A 594 30.64 -1.22 15.21
C TYR A 594 30.17 0.08 15.86
N LEU A 595 29.10 0.04 16.63
CA LEU A 595 28.54 1.15 17.40
C LEU A 595 28.11 0.68 18.78
N ASP A 596 28.48 1.45 19.81
CA ASP A 596 28.01 1.25 21.18
C ASP A 596 27.65 2.61 21.83
N SER A 597 27.19 2.60 23.08
CA SER A 597 26.85 3.83 23.80
C SER A 597 27.98 4.32 24.74
N GLU A 598 29.10 3.61 24.79
CA GLU A 598 30.18 3.86 25.76
C GLU A 598 31.53 4.28 25.13
N THR A 599 31.94 3.62 24.04
CA THR A 599 33.28 3.82 23.43
C THR A 599 33.20 4.39 22.02
N GLN A 600 32.16 4.03 21.24
CA GLN A 600 32.02 4.41 19.82
C GLN A 600 30.55 4.71 19.50
N GLN A 601 30.03 5.81 20.07
CA GLN A 601 28.64 6.24 19.89
C GLN A 601 28.43 6.89 18.52
N ILE A 602 29.38 7.72 18.09
CA ILE A 602 29.29 8.49 16.84
C ILE A 602 30.50 8.16 15.97
N ILE A 603 30.22 7.77 14.73
CA ILE A 603 31.26 7.61 13.71
C ILE A 603 31.13 8.76 12.72
N ILE A 604 32.16 9.61 12.64
CA ILE A 604 32.30 10.60 11.58
C ILE A 604 32.95 9.92 10.38
N ILE A 605 32.24 9.92 9.24
CA ILE A 605 32.70 9.27 8.02
C ILE A 605 33.06 10.32 6.98
N THR A 606 34.37 10.45 6.70
CA THR A 606 34.86 11.36 5.66
C THR A 606 35.23 10.60 4.38
N GLY A 607 35.48 11.30 3.31
CA GLY A 607 35.89 10.75 2.03
C GLY A 607 35.22 11.42 0.84
N PRO A 608 35.67 11.12 -0.39
CA PRO A 608 35.12 11.77 -1.59
C PRO A 608 33.67 11.41 -1.87
N ASN A 609 32.97 12.26 -2.63
CA ASN A 609 31.67 11.90 -3.18
C ASN A 609 31.86 10.71 -4.14
N MET A 610 30.87 9.85 -4.27
CA MET A 610 30.88 8.57 -5.00
C MET A 610 31.73 7.45 -4.34
N ALA A 611 32.40 7.69 -3.20
CA ALA A 611 33.12 6.64 -2.48
C ALA A 611 32.21 5.61 -1.78
N GLY A 612 30.90 5.86 -1.68
CA GLY A 612 29.93 4.94 -1.09
C GLY A 612 29.54 5.24 0.36
N LYS A 613 29.78 6.47 0.87
CA LYS A 613 29.39 6.91 2.21
C LYS A 613 27.88 6.69 2.47
N SER A 614 27.03 7.23 1.60
CA SER A 614 25.56 7.11 1.70
C SER A 614 25.07 5.66 1.60
N ALA A 615 25.73 4.84 0.76
CA ALA A 615 25.44 3.41 0.65
C ALA A 615 25.74 2.66 1.95
N LEU A 616 26.83 3.01 2.64
CA LEU A 616 27.20 2.42 3.94
C LEU A 616 26.19 2.79 5.04
N LEU A 617 25.72 4.03 5.08
CA LEU A 617 24.70 4.47 6.02
C LEU A 617 23.40 3.65 5.80
N ARG A 618 22.92 3.65 4.56
CA ARG A 618 21.70 2.91 4.18
C ARG A 618 21.84 1.41 4.46
N GLN A 619 22.98 0.80 4.11
CA GLN A 619 23.32 -0.59 4.42
C GLN A 619 23.11 -0.90 5.90
N THR A 620 23.66 -0.07 6.80
CA THR A 620 23.56 -0.29 8.24
C THR A 620 22.12 -0.20 8.71
N GLY A 621 21.35 0.81 8.28
CA GLY A 621 19.93 0.94 8.60
C GLY A 621 19.10 -0.24 8.10
N ILE A 622 19.33 -0.69 6.86
CA ILE A 622 18.61 -1.81 6.26
C ILE A 622 18.94 -3.14 6.95
N ILE A 623 20.20 -3.39 7.32
CA ILE A 623 20.60 -4.61 8.06
C ILE A 623 19.88 -4.68 9.42
N VAL A 624 19.84 -3.57 10.17
CA VAL A 624 19.14 -3.50 11.46
C VAL A 624 17.62 -3.72 11.25
N LEU A 625 17.05 -3.10 10.22
CA LEU A 625 15.64 -3.25 9.89
C LEU A 625 15.30 -4.70 9.51
N MET A 626 16.08 -5.35 8.64
CA MET A 626 15.90 -6.75 8.24
C MET A 626 15.98 -7.68 9.45
N ALA A 627 16.94 -7.48 10.33
CA ALA A 627 17.07 -8.26 11.55
C ALA A 627 15.81 -8.15 12.43
N GLN A 628 15.30 -6.94 12.65
CA GLN A 628 14.09 -6.71 13.46
C GLN A 628 12.77 -7.11 12.76
N MET A 629 12.79 -7.36 11.45
CA MET A 629 11.70 -8.05 10.74
C MET A 629 11.68 -9.56 11.04
N GLY A 630 12.79 -10.12 11.53
CA GLY A 630 13.02 -11.56 11.66
C GLY A 630 13.55 -12.19 10.36
N CYS A 631 14.22 -11.41 9.52
CA CYS A 631 14.93 -11.86 8.32
C CYS A 631 16.42 -12.05 8.60
N PHE A 632 17.06 -12.99 7.95
CA PHE A 632 18.52 -13.07 7.92
C PHE A 632 19.09 -11.86 7.17
N VAL A 633 20.33 -11.52 7.46
CA VAL A 633 20.96 -10.26 7.03
C VAL A 633 22.13 -10.46 6.08
N PRO A 634 22.35 -9.53 5.13
CA PRO A 634 23.46 -9.55 4.20
C PRO A 634 24.76 -9.14 4.90
N ALA A 635 25.33 -10.05 5.69
CA ALA A 635 26.58 -9.86 6.43
C ALA A 635 27.35 -11.19 6.55
N LYS A 636 28.59 -11.14 7.06
CA LYS A 636 29.30 -12.35 7.50
C LYS A 636 28.90 -12.75 8.91
N ALA A 637 28.65 -11.77 9.79
CA ALA A 637 28.11 -11.94 11.11
C ALA A 637 27.46 -10.62 11.55
N ALA A 638 26.43 -10.68 12.39
CA ALA A 638 25.80 -9.50 12.96
C ALA A 638 25.31 -9.79 14.38
N GLU A 639 25.73 -8.94 15.35
CA GLU A 639 25.23 -8.93 16.72
C GLU A 639 24.57 -7.57 16.98
N LEU A 640 23.28 -7.59 17.23
CA LEU A 640 22.48 -6.38 17.23
C LEU A 640 21.64 -6.26 18.52
N GLY A 641 21.89 -5.18 19.27
CA GLY A 641 20.95 -4.75 20.31
C GLY A 641 19.68 -4.18 19.69
N LEU A 642 18.57 -4.34 20.37
CA LEU A 642 17.28 -3.80 19.91
C LEU A 642 17.35 -2.28 19.69
N VAL A 643 16.91 -1.86 18.51
CA VAL A 643 16.75 -0.45 18.12
C VAL A 643 15.26 -0.12 18.18
N ASP A 644 14.90 0.99 18.81
CA ASP A 644 13.51 1.45 18.92
C ASP A 644 13.12 2.46 17.84
N LYS A 645 14.11 3.22 17.30
CA LYS A 645 13.90 4.22 16.27
C LYS A 645 15.07 4.23 15.28
N ILE A 646 14.76 4.29 14.00
CA ILE A 646 15.76 4.56 12.95
C ILE A 646 15.41 5.90 12.31
N PHE A 647 16.36 6.81 12.31
CA PHE A 647 16.25 8.11 11.66
C PHE A 647 17.28 8.23 10.55
N THR A 648 16.86 8.77 9.43
CA THR A 648 17.77 9.03 8.30
C THR A 648 17.62 10.45 7.78
N ARG A 649 18.75 11.09 7.56
CA ARG A 649 18.85 12.26 6.73
C ARG A 649 19.87 11.99 5.65
N VAL A 650 19.43 11.51 4.49
CA VAL A 650 20.28 11.05 3.39
C VAL A 650 19.78 11.65 2.07
N GLY A 651 20.65 12.34 1.34
CA GLY A 651 20.35 12.93 0.03
C GLY A 651 19.65 14.30 0.10
N ALA A 652 19.75 15.04 -0.98
CA ALA A 652 18.96 16.26 -1.21
C ALA A 652 17.64 15.89 -1.88
N SER A 653 16.50 16.12 -1.23
CA SER A 653 15.19 16.01 -1.88
C SER A 653 14.71 17.42 -2.21
N ASP A 654 14.74 17.79 -3.48
CA ASP A 654 14.08 19.00 -3.95
C ASP A 654 12.57 18.78 -3.93
N ASN A 655 11.87 19.45 -3.02
CA ASN A 655 10.42 19.47 -3.02
C ASN A 655 9.94 20.76 -3.70
N LEU A 656 10.06 20.81 -5.01
CA LEU A 656 9.67 21.97 -5.83
C LEU A 656 8.18 22.33 -5.67
N SER A 657 7.35 21.37 -5.25
CA SER A 657 5.90 21.60 -5.11
C SER A 657 5.50 22.37 -3.84
N SER A 658 6.34 22.39 -2.79
CA SER A 658 6.04 23.11 -1.53
C SER A 658 6.62 24.51 -1.45
N GLY A 659 7.49 24.90 -2.40
CA GLY A 659 8.17 26.19 -2.39
C GLY A 659 9.18 26.36 -1.24
N GLU A 660 9.45 25.29 -0.47
CA GLU A 660 10.46 25.31 0.62
C GLU A 660 11.87 25.20 0.02
N SER A 661 12.82 25.92 0.60
CA SER A 661 14.23 25.76 0.21
C SER A 661 14.74 24.38 0.66
N THR A 662 15.64 23.77 -0.10
CA THR A 662 16.28 22.50 0.23
C THR A 662 16.93 22.51 1.61
N PHE A 663 17.47 23.65 2.04
CA PHE A 663 18.03 23.84 3.36
C PHE A 663 16.96 23.82 4.47
N MET A 664 15.78 24.43 4.24
CA MET A 664 14.69 24.39 5.20
C MET A 664 14.14 22.98 5.40
N VAL A 665 13.99 22.23 4.32
CA VAL A 665 13.61 20.78 4.38
C VAL A 665 14.64 20.00 5.20
N GLU A 666 15.95 20.23 4.96
CA GLU A 666 17.03 19.61 5.72
C GLU A 666 16.95 19.94 7.21
N MET A 667 16.70 21.18 7.57
CA MET A 667 16.59 21.60 8.96
C MET A 667 15.33 21.04 9.63
N ASN A 668 14.21 20.97 8.94
CA ASN A 668 12.98 20.34 9.44
C ASN A 668 13.16 18.84 9.72
N GLU A 669 13.81 18.11 8.80
CA GLU A 669 14.16 16.69 8.99
C GLU A 669 15.08 16.52 10.21
N THR A 670 16.13 17.34 10.30
CA THR A 670 17.10 17.30 11.41
C THR A 670 16.46 17.65 12.75
N ALA A 671 15.59 18.66 12.79
CA ALA A 671 14.85 19.03 13.98
C ALA A 671 13.91 17.91 14.45
N SER A 672 13.21 17.26 13.52
CA SER A 672 12.38 16.08 13.81
C SER A 672 13.21 14.95 14.46
N ILE A 673 14.40 14.69 13.95
CA ILE A 673 15.33 13.71 14.53
C ILE A 673 15.69 14.10 15.96
N LEU A 674 16.27 15.29 16.16
CA LEU A 674 16.82 15.72 17.44
C LEU A 674 15.76 15.80 18.55
N ASN A 675 14.52 16.13 18.23
CA ASN A 675 13.41 16.20 19.19
C ASN A 675 12.83 14.83 19.56
N ASN A 676 13.15 13.74 18.80
CA ASN A 676 12.55 12.41 18.97
C ASN A 676 13.56 11.31 19.32
N ILE A 677 14.81 11.65 19.62
CA ILE A 677 15.86 10.66 19.94
C ILE A 677 15.58 9.89 21.23
N SER A 678 16.07 8.67 21.28
CA SER A 678 16.12 7.81 22.46
C SER A 678 17.53 7.22 22.63
N ASP A 679 17.77 6.53 23.73
CA ASP A 679 19.03 5.83 24.00
C ASP A 679 19.27 4.59 23.13
N ARG A 680 18.22 4.10 22.46
CA ARG A 680 18.24 2.97 21.53
C ARG A 680 18.15 3.39 20.05
N SER A 681 18.07 4.69 19.77
CA SER A 681 17.97 5.19 18.40
C SER A 681 19.22 4.93 17.57
N LEU A 682 19.03 4.62 16.29
CA LEU A 682 20.05 4.62 15.24
C LEU A 682 19.82 5.82 14.33
N ILE A 683 20.83 6.68 14.21
CA ILE A 683 20.74 7.93 13.44
C ILE A 683 21.75 7.87 12.29
N LEU A 684 21.29 8.15 11.07
CA LEU A 684 22.07 8.10 9.83
C LEU A 684 22.02 9.50 9.19
N LEU A 685 23.08 10.27 9.34
CA LEU A 685 23.19 11.65 8.84
C LEU A 685 24.17 11.69 7.66
N ASP A 686 23.75 12.25 6.54
CA ASP A 686 24.53 12.38 5.33
C ASP A 686 24.57 13.84 4.86
N GLU A 687 25.76 14.41 4.84
CA GLU A 687 26.06 15.74 4.30
C GLU A 687 25.20 16.88 4.90
N ILE A 688 25.01 16.91 6.22
CA ILE A 688 24.29 17.99 6.92
C ILE A 688 25.01 19.34 6.75
N GLY A 689 24.25 20.42 6.50
CA GLY A 689 24.75 21.78 6.35
C GLY A 689 25.20 22.14 4.94
N ARG A 690 24.91 21.29 3.93
CA ARG A 690 25.31 21.54 2.54
C ARG A 690 24.51 22.66 1.85
N GLY A 691 23.29 22.92 2.30
CA GLY A 691 22.37 23.89 1.69
C GLY A 691 22.60 25.36 2.06
N THR A 692 23.66 25.69 2.84
CA THR A 692 23.96 27.02 3.32
C THR A 692 25.43 27.41 3.12
N SER A 693 25.90 28.53 3.70
CA SER A 693 27.30 28.91 3.67
C SER A 693 28.17 27.86 4.35
N THR A 694 29.42 27.70 3.92
CA THR A 694 30.33 26.67 4.45
C THR A 694 30.51 26.77 5.97
N TYR A 695 30.69 27.98 6.49
CA TYR A 695 30.89 28.19 7.94
C TYR A 695 29.61 27.91 8.75
N ASP A 696 28.44 28.32 8.27
CA ASP A 696 27.18 28.01 8.91
C ASP A 696 26.93 26.49 8.90
N GLY A 697 27.18 25.83 7.75
CA GLY A 697 27.05 24.39 7.61
C GLY A 697 27.94 23.59 8.56
N ILE A 698 29.21 23.95 8.67
CA ILE A 698 30.16 23.34 9.63
C ILE A 698 29.67 23.57 11.07
N SER A 699 29.26 24.80 11.40
CA SER A 699 28.83 25.14 12.76
C SER A 699 27.61 24.34 13.18
N ILE A 700 26.62 24.19 12.29
CA ILE A 700 25.41 23.38 12.53
C ILE A 700 25.76 21.89 12.67
N ALA A 701 26.58 21.37 11.77
CA ALA A 701 26.99 19.96 11.81
C ALA A 701 27.77 19.62 13.08
N TRP A 702 28.66 20.52 13.49
CA TRP A 702 29.42 20.41 14.74
C TRP A 702 28.49 20.40 15.96
N ALA A 703 27.60 21.39 16.06
CA ALA A 703 26.67 21.52 17.17
C ALA A 703 25.71 20.31 17.29
N ILE A 704 25.28 19.73 16.15
CA ILE A 704 24.47 18.49 16.14
C ILE A 704 25.27 17.31 16.70
N ALA A 705 26.51 17.11 16.26
CA ALA A 705 27.34 16.02 16.77
C ALA A 705 27.63 16.16 18.26
N GLU A 706 27.91 17.39 18.73
CA GLU A 706 28.10 17.70 20.13
C GLU A 706 26.82 17.48 20.95
N TYR A 707 25.65 17.92 20.47
CA TYR A 707 24.37 17.70 21.11
C TYR A 707 24.07 16.19 21.26
N LEU A 708 24.25 15.40 20.21
CA LEU A 708 24.03 13.94 20.24
C LEU A 708 24.99 13.24 21.22
N HIS A 709 26.26 13.69 21.29
CA HIS A 709 27.22 13.15 22.23
C HIS A 709 26.88 13.50 23.69
N ASN A 710 26.53 14.76 23.96
CA ASN A 710 26.34 15.29 25.30
C ASN A 710 24.89 15.15 25.82
N HIS A 711 23.99 14.56 25.03
CA HIS A 711 22.58 14.43 25.43
C HIS A 711 22.46 13.67 26.77
N PRO A 712 21.74 14.21 27.77
CA PRO A 712 21.78 13.68 29.14
C PRO A 712 21.17 12.26 29.27
N SER A 713 20.18 11.91 28.49
CA SER A 713 19.45 10.64 28.59
C SER A 713 19.51 9.77 27.36
N ALA A 714 19.84 10.32 26.18
CA ALA A 714 19.83 9.60 24.92
C ALA A 714 21.24 9.54 24.27
N LYS A 715 21.93 8.42 24.45
CA LYS A 715 23.22 8.15 23.76
C LYS A 715 22.97 7.43 22.44
N ALA A 716 22.26 8.10 21.50
CA ALA A 716 21.88 7.52 20.23
C ALA A 716 23.11 7.16 19.38
N LYS A 717 23.07 5.97 18.80
CA LYS A 717 24.15 5.48 17.91
C LYS A 717 24.05 6.20 16.57
N THR A 718 25.14 6.82 16.12
CA THR A 718 25.10 7.73 14.98
C THR A 718 26.20 7.42 13.96
N LEU A 719 25.81 7.29 12.70
CA LEU A 719 26.72 7.38 11.56
C LEU A 719 26.55 8.75 10.91
N PHE A 720 27.62 9.53 10.85
CA PHE A 720 27.62 10.88 10.34
C PHE A 720 28.57 11.01 9.16
N ALA A 721 28.08 10.88 7.94
CA ALA A 721 28.86 11.10 6.74
C ALA A 721 28.92 12.60 6.41
N THR A 722 30.11 13.09 6.13
CA THR A 722 30.35 14.51 5.85
C THR A 722 31.50 14.72 4.90
N HIS A 723 31.51 15.88 4.25
CA HIS A 723 32.65 16.38 3.49
C HIS A 723 33.45 17.47 4.27
N TYR A 724 32.95 17.84 5.48
CA TYR A 724 33.66 18.77 6.35
C TYR A 724 34.75 18.06 7.12
N HIS A 725 36.05 18.28 6.73
CA HIS A 725 37.19 17.69 7.38
C HIS A 725 37.40 18.22 8.79
N GLU A 726 36.90 19.42 9.08
CA GLU A 726 36.92 20.08 10.37
C GLU A 726 36.24 19.24 11.47
N LEU A 727 35.22 18.44 11.12
CA LEU A 727 34.54 17.56 12.08
C LEU A 727 35.45 16.44 12.60
N ASN A 728 36.59 16.16 11.95
CA ASN A 728 37.60 15.21 12.46
C ASN A 728 38.16 15.65 13.83
N GLU A 729 38.18 16.95 14.12
CA GLU A 729 38.68 17.50 15.39
C GLU A 729 37.77 17.13 16.58
N LEU A 730 36.49 16.73 16.34
CA LEU A 730 35.58 16.30 17.40
C LEU A 730 36.13 15.13 18.23
N THR A 731 36.93 14.26 17.66
CA THR A 731 37.55 13.13 18.38
C THR A 731 38.52 13.56 19.49
N ASN A 732 39.07 14.78 19.37
CA ASN A 732 39.98 15.33 20.37
C ASN A 732 39.24 15.77 21.64
N SER A 733 37.97 16.14 21.50
CA SER A 733 37.15 16.71 22.59
C SER A 733 36.10 15.74 23.10
N PHE A 734 35.68 14.76 22.30
CA PHE A 734 34.55 13.87 22.58
C PHE A 734 34.99 12.40 22.49
N PRO A 735 35.19 11.68 23.61
CA PRO A 735 35.84 10.36 23.64
C PRO A 735 35.02 9.26 22.91
N ARG A 736 33.65 9.43 22.82
CA ARG A 736 32.76 8.47 22.12
C ARG A 736 32.60 8.79 20.64
N VAL A 737 33.25 9.82 20.10
CA VAL A 737 33.33 10.13 18.67
C VAL A 737 34.58 9.47 18.06
N LYS A 738 34.38 8.78 16.93
CA LYS A 738 35.50 8.15 16.19
C LYS A 738 35.48 8.58 14.73
N ASN A 739 36.65 8.79 14.16
CA ASN A 739 36.82 9.13 12.76
C ASN A 739 37.12 7.90 11.92
N PHE A 740 36.38 7.80 10.81
CA PHE A 740 36.62 6.81 9.77
C PHE A 740 36.60 7.51 8.40
N ASN A 741 37.23 6.90 7.42
CA ASN A 741 37.12 7.35 6.04
C ASN A 741 36.84 6.19 5.10
N VAL A 742 36.22 6.50 3.97
CA VAL A 742 36.05 5.54 2.87
C VAL A 742 37.28 5.63 1.97
N SER A 743 38.06 4.55 1.98
CA SER A 743 39.37 4.55 1.36
C SER A 743 39.33 4.67 -0.16
N VAL A 744 40.32 5.40 -0.66
CA VAL A 744 40.64 5.54 -2.09
C VAL A 744 42.10 5.22 -2.31
N LYS A 745 42.46 4.74 -3.49
CA LYS A 745 43.86 4.48 -3.87
C LYS A 745 44.19 5.31 -5.10
N GLU A 746 45.21 6.10 -5.00
CA GLU A 746 45.79 6.79 -6.16
C GLU A 746 46.76 5.87 -6.91
N VAL A 747 46.52 5.66 -8.20
CA VAL A 747 47.40 4.91 -9.08
C VAL A 747 47.75 5.81 -10.27
N GLY A 748 48.90 6.46 -10.20
CA GLY A 748 49.33 7.46 -11.19
C GLY A 748 48.39 8.69 -11.17
N HIS A 749 47.65 8.90 -12.24
CA HIS A 749 46.68 10.01 -12.38
C HIS A 749 45.22 9.57 -12.21
N GLN A 750 44.98 8.34 -11.77
CA GLN A 750 43.65 7.78 -11.56
C GLN A 750 43.37 7.51 -10.11
N ILE A 751 42.13 7.79 -9.67
CA ILE A 751 41.67 7.42 -8.34
C ILE A 751 40.79 6.18 -8.48
N ILE A 752 41.16 5.16 -7.71
CA ILE A 752 40.34 3.93 -7.56
C ILE A 752 39.62 4.03 -6.22
N PHE A 753 38.28 4.03 -6.26
CA PHE A 753 37.44 3.97 -5.07
C PHE A 753 37.45 2.55 -4.52
N LEU A 754 38.16 2.33 -3.41
CA LEU A 754 38.22 1.01 -2.76
C LEU A 754 36.94 0.71 -2.00
N ARG A 755 36.09 1.71 -1.74
CA ARG A 755 34.80 1.60 -1.04
C ARG A 755 34.89 0.89 0.32
N LYS A 756 36.07 0.87 0.93
CA LYS A 756 36.33 0.21 2.23
C LYS A 756 36.41 1.25 3.33
N LEU A 757 35.61 1.05 4.40
CA LEU A 757 35.67 1.86 5.62
C LEU A 757 36.93 1.51 6.41
N VAL A 758 37.76 2.51 6.72
CA VAL A 758 38.98 2.36 7.50
C VAL A 758 39.03 3.42 8.61
N PRO A 759 39.67 3.11 9.78
CA PRO A 759 39.84 4.09 10.84
C PRO A 759 40.69 5.29 10.40
N GLY A 760 40.41 6.46 10.96
CA GLY A 760 41.06 7.72 10.67
C GLY A 760 40.27 8.65 9.75
N GLY A 761 40.57 9.96 9.82
CA GLY A 761 39.96 10.96 8.95
C GLY A 761 40.68 11.08 7.60
N SER A 762 40.02 11.55 6.56
CA SER A 762 40.66 11.95 5.31
C SER A 762 40.97 13.45 5.38
N GLU A 763 42.16 13.84 4.98
CA GLU A 763 42.58 15.26 4.96
C GLU A 763 42.50 15.87 3.56
N HIS A 764 42.27 15.08 2.51
CA HIS A 764 42.27 15.53 1.13
C HIS A 764 40.90 15.60 0.51
N SER A 765 40.70 16.65 -0.27
CA SER A 765 39.49 16.84 -1.10
C SER A 765 39.71 16.23 -2.48
N PHE A 766 38.78 15.38 -2.95
CA PHE A 766 38.85 14.70 -4.25
C PHE A 766 37.87 15.24 -5.27
N GLY A 767 37.22 16.39 -5.02
CA GLY A 767 36.19 16.95 -5.90
C GLY A 767 36.66 17.20 -7.33
N ILE A 768 37.90 17.73 -7.51
CA ILE A 768 38.43 17.99 -8.85
C ILE A 768 38.71 16.68 -9.61
N HIS A 769 39.05 15.62 -8.94
CA HIS A 769 39.23 14.30 -9.56
C HIS A 769 37.88 13.70 -10.03
N VAL A 770 36.84 13.88 -9.25
CA VAL A 770 35.46 13.49 -9.67
C VAL A 770 35.01 14.30 -10.88
N ALA A 771 35.30 15.61 -10.91
CA ALA A 771 35.02 16.46 -12.05
C ALA A 771 35.77 15.99 -13.33
N LYS A 772 37.00 15.49 -13.17
CA LYS A 772 37.76 14.88 -14.27
C LYS A 772 37.11 13.60 -14.79
N LEU A 773 36.65 12.74 -13.91
CA LEU A 773 35.92 11.51 -14.27
C LEU A 773 34.61 11.81 -14.98
N ALA A 774 33.95 12.91 -14.62
CA ALA A 774 32.73 13.39 -15.26
C ALA A 774 32.96 14.03 -16.66
N GLY A 775 34.23 14.10 -17.13
CA GLY A 775 34.55 14.64 -18.46
C GLY A 775 34.68 16.17 -18.54
N MET A 776 34.89 16.86 -17.42
CA MET A 776 35.14 18.32 -17.44
C MET A 776 36.34 18.71 -18.28
N PRO A 777 36.28 19.84 -19.00
CA PRO A 777 37.39 20.31 -19.84
C PRO A 777 38.70 20.47 -19.05
N ALA A 778 39.83 20.01 -19.63
CA ALA A 778 41.14 20.00 -18.98
C ALA A 778 41.60 21.40 -18.49
N LYS A 779 41.28 22.47 -19.24
CA LYS A 779 41.60 23.84 -18.82
C LYS A 779 40.89 24.27 -17.52
N VAL A 780 39.63 23.85 -17.34
CA VAL A 780 38.83 24.12 -16.12
C VAL A 780 39.45 23.37 -14.93
N LEU A 781 39.81 22.10 -15.13
CA LEU A 781 40.43 21.26 -14.10
C LEU A 781 41.81 21.78 -13.65
N SER A 782 42.64 22.22 -14.61
CA SER A 782 43.93 22.82 -14.31
C SER A 782 43.76 24.09 -13.45
N ARG A 783 42.85 24.98 -13.86
CA ARG A 783 42.58 26.20 -13.12
C ARG A 783 41.99 25.95 -11.75
N ALA A 784 41.12 24.95 -11.62
CA ALA A 784 40.55 24.56 -10.33
C ALA A 784 41.64 24.05 -9.38
N ASN A 785 42.58 23.24 -9.85
CA ASN A 785 43.74 22.78 -9.07
C ASN A 785 44.60 23.95 -8.59
N ASP A 786 44.87 24.96 -9.45
CA ASP A 786 45.69 26.12 -9.06
C ASP A 786 44.97 26.95 -7.97
N ILE A 787 43.66 27.08 -8.06
CA ILE A 787 42.85 27.79 -7.06
C ILE A 787 42.83 26.99 -5.76
N LEU A 788 42.60 25.67 -5.80
CA LEU A 788 42.60 24.80 -4.63
C LEU A 788 43.90 24.92 -3.85
N LYS A 789 45.03 24.80 -4.53
CA LYS A 789 46.36 24.96 -3.92
C LYS A 789 46.55 26.32 -3.20
N LYS A 790 46.03 27.41 -3.78
CA LYS A 790 46.07 28.73 -3.15
C LYS A 790 45.25 28.75 -1.86
N LEU A 791 44.02 28.22 -1.92
CA LEU A 791 43.10 28.19 -0.78
C LEU A 791 43.62 27.27 0.35
N GLU A 792 44.24 26.15 0.02
CA GLU A 792 44.86 25.24 1.00
C GLU A 792 46.11 25.88 1.66
N ASN A 793 46.93 26.62 0.92
CA ASN A 793 48.05 27.36 1.46
C ASN A 793 47.64 28.53 2.35
N GLU A 794 46.52 29.21 2.07
CA GLU A 794 45.94 30.24 2.93
C GLU A 794 45.37 29.66 4.22
N ARG A 795 44.86 28.41 4.19
CA ARG A 795 44.42 27.67 5.39
C ARG A 795 45.54 27.27 6.32
N THR A 796 46.69 26.88 5.79
CA THR A 796 47.89 26.50 6.60
C THR A 796 48.51 27.68 7.35
N GLY A 797 48.22 28.95 6.94
CA GLY A 797 48.58 30.17 7.71
C GLY A 797 47.65 30.55 8.84
N GLY A 798 46.53 29.83 9.01
CA GLY A 798 45.44 30.15 9.92
C GLY A 798 45.42 29.33 11.21
N GLU A 799 46.38 29.46 12.11
CA GLU A 799 46.25 29.02 13.52
C GLU A 799 45.04 29.66 14.25
N HIS A 800 44.41 30.68 13.66
CA HIS A 800 43.25 31.41 14.22
C HIS A 800 41.95 30.62 14.34
N ILE A 801 41.67 29.67 13.47
CA ILE A 801 40.43 28.88 13.58
C ILE A 801 40.56 27.85 14.71
N LYS A 802 41.68 27.20 14.86
CA LYS A 802 41.98 26.24 15.95
C LYS A 802 41.96 26.92 17.34
N GLU A 803 42.49 28.13 17.43
CA GLU A 803 42.44 28.92 18.68
C GLU A 803 41.05 29.45 18.99
N SER A 804 40.28 29.88 18.01
CA SER A 804 38.91 30.38 18.19
C SER A 804 37.98 29.26 18.67
N ILE A 805 38.06 28.07 18.12
CA ILE A 805 37.26 26.90 18.56
C ILE A 805 37.65 26.47 19.98
N ARG A 806 38.95 26.45 20.32
CA ARG A 806 39.40 26.18 21.69
C ARG A 806 38.99 27.26 22.71
N LYS A 807 38.93 28.54 22.30
CA LYS A 807 38.42 29.62 23.15
C LYS A 807 36.91 29.52 23.38
N VAL A 808 36.09 29.17 22.37
CA VAL A 808 34.65 28.94 22.52
C VAL A 808 34.36 27.75 23.41
N GLN A 809 35.12 26.61 23.27
CA GLN A 809 35.00 25.46 24.16
C GLN A 809 35.37 25.77 25.63
N LYS A 810 36.40 26.59 25.89
CA LYS A 810 36.71 27.02 27.25
C LYS A 810 35.62 27.92 27.85
N GLN A 811 34.95 28.74 27.04
CA GLN A 811 33.82 29.52 27.49
C GLN A 811 32.55 28.71 27.73
N ALA A 812 32.29 27.70 26.91
CA ALA A 812 31.13 26.81 27.08
C ALA A 812 31.21 25.98 28.37
N VAL A 813 32.39 25.50 28.74
CA VAL A 813 32.62 24.75 29.99
C VAL A 813 32.46 25.67 31.23
N GLN A 814 32.73 26.99 31.12
CA GLN A 814 32.48 27.94 32.17
C GLN A 814 31.00 28.42 32.27
N MET A 815 30.22 28.35 31.15
CA MET A 815 28.80 28.72 31.18
C MET A 815 27.88 27.64 31.77
N GLN A 816 28.26 26.39 31.86
CA GLN A 816 27.44 25.34 32.48
C GLN A 816 27.45 25.39 34.03
N MET A 817 28.22 26.26 34.67
CA MET A 817 28.23 26.36 36.12
C MET A 817 27.32 27.47 36.69
N PHE A 818 26.73 28.31 35.84
CA PHE A 818 25.77 29.36 36.27
C PHE A 818 24.62 29.44 35.26
N SER A 819 23.50 28.76 35.52
CA SER A 819 22.21 29.21 35.07
C SER A 819 21.83 30.44 35.90
N ILE A 820 22.34 31.60 35.52
CA ILE A 820 21.81 32.86 36.02
C ILE A 820 20.63 33.16 35.13
N ASP A 821 19.41 32.83 35.60
CA ASP A 821 18.21 33.53 35.17
C ASP A 821 18.52 35.00 35.45
N ASP A 822 18.63 35.82 34.40
CA ASP A 822 18.83 37.27 34.56
C ASP A 822 17.75 37.78 35.51
N PRO A 823 18.10 38.36 36.67
CA PRO A 823 17.13 38.81 37.68
C PRO A 823 16.07 39.75 37.10
N VAL A 824 16.40 40.48 36.02
CA VAL A 824 15.49 41.34 35.28
C VAL A 824 14.46 40.51 34.51
N LEU A 825 14.89 39.48 33.79
CA LEU A 825 13.99 38.56 33.04
C LEU A 825 13.08 37.77 33.98
N VAL A 826 13.57 37.33 35.14
CA VAL A 826 12.75 36.65 36.17
C VAL A 826 11.68 37.61 36.70
N LYS A 827 12.04 38.86 37.02
CA LYS A 827 11.08 39.90 37.44
C LYS A 827 10.02 40.18 36.39
N ILE A 828 10.40 40.30 35.13
CA ILE A 828 9.47 40.52 34.00
C ILE A 828 8.51 39.35 33.88
N ARG A 829 9.02 38.11 33.91
CA ARG A 829 8.20 36.90 33.86
C ARG A 829 7.20 36.84 35.01
N ASP A 830 7.64 37.10 36.23
CA ASP A 830 6.78 37.06 37.41
C ASP A 830 5.73 38.18 37.38
N THR A 831 6.10 39.38 36.89
CA THR A 831 5.15 40.47 36.70
C THR A 831 4.09 40.13 35.67
N LEU A 832 4.46 39.51 34.53
CA LEU A 832 3.52 39.11 33.49
C LEU A 832 2.62 37.94 33.94
N ASN A 833 3.15 36.95 34.67
CA ASN A 833 2.37 35.79 35.15
C ASN A 833 1.33 36.17 36.20
N ASN A 834 1.59 37.21 36.99
CA ASN A 834 0.67 37.71 38.03
C ASN A 834 -0.32 38.77 37.51
N LEU A 835 -0.33 39.08 36.20
CA LEU A 835 -1.14 40.10 35.58
C LEU A 835 -2.40 39.47 34.95
N ASP A 836 -3.57 39.76 35.51
CA ASP A 836 -4.83 39.36 34.89
C ASP A 836 -5.27 40.43 33.89
N VAL A 837 -5.00 40.16 32.60
CA VAL A 837 -5.26 41.09 31.48
C VAL A 837 -6.75 41.43 31.36
N ASN A 838 -7.66 40.57 31.83
CA ASN A 838 -9.10 40.78 31.72
C ASN A 838 -9.67 41.78 32.74
N THR A 839 -8.90 42.10 33.79
CA THR A 839 -9.32 43.03 34.84
C THR A 839 -8.73 44.45 34.70
N LEU A 840 -7.83 44.64 33.70
CA LEU A 840 -7.15 45.92 33.51
C LEU A 840 -7.93 46.87 32.60
N THR A 841 -7.98 48.15 33.00
CA THR A 841 -8.40 49.23 32.11
C THR A 841 -7.30 49.51 31.07
N PRO A 842 -7.61 50.11 29.90
CA PRO A 842 -6.61 50.49 28.90
C PRO A 842 -5.47 51.35 29.41
N VAL A 843 -5.75 52.24 30.38
CA VAL A 843 -4.75 53.12 31.00
C VAL A 843 -3.82 52.33 31.93
N GLU A 844 -4.36 51.43 32.73
CA GLU A 844 -3.57 50.54 33.60
C GLU A 844 -2.71 49.59 32.81
N ALA A 845 -3.19 49.06 31.67
CA ALA A 845 -2.41 48.20 30.77
C ALA A 845 -1.19 48.98 30.20
N LEU A 846 -1.37 50.23 29.77
CA LEU A 846 -0.28 51.09 29.31
C LEU A 846 0.73 51.40 30.41
N MET A 847 0.27 51.65 31.64
CA MET A 847 1.17 51.89 32.78
C MET A 847 1.98 50.63 33.13
N LYS A 848 1.38 49.44 33.05
CA LYS A 848 2.09 48.18 33.27
C LYS A 848 3.09 47.85 32.16
N LEU A 849 2.80 48.17 30.92
CA LEU A 849 3.76 48.07 29.82
C LEU A 849 4.95 49.00 29.98
N ASP A 850 4.71 50.25 30.44
CA ASP A 850 5.79 51.22 30.76
C ASP A 850 6.66 50.73 31.94
N GLU A 851 6.05 50.17 32.96
CA GLU A 851 6.75 49.56 34.10
C GLU A 851 7.67 48.39 33.64
N ILE A 852 7.16 47.49 32.79
CA ILE A 852 7.94 46.38 32.22
C ILE A 852 9.07 46.91 31.31
N GLN A 853 8.80 47.95 30.52
CA GLN A 853 9.82 48.56 29.66
C GLN A 853 10.93 49.26 30.46
N ARG A 854 10.61 49.85 31.61
CA ARG A 854 11.62 50.43 32.52
C ARG A 854 12.48 49.37 33.17
N LEU A 855 11.95 48.17 33.47
CA LEU A 855 12.73 47.04 33.99
C LEU A 855 13.77 46.56 32.98
N ILE A 856 13.51 46.70 31.66
CA ILE A 856 14.47 46.32 30.60
C ILE A 856 15.55 47.39 30.40
N LYS A 857 15.21 48.69 30.62
CA LYS A 857 16.14 49.83 30.37
C LYS A 857 17.08 50.16 31.54
N GLY A 858 16.92 49.43 32.69
CA GLY A 858 17.77 49.58 33.87
C GLY A 858 17.26 50.56 34.82
#